data_b897b3fac86cbcf4a2b57050d28f218c
#
_entry.id   b897b3fac86cbcf4a2b57050d28f218c
#
_cell.length_a   1.000
_cell.length_b   1.000
_cell.length_c   1.000
_cell.angle_alpha   90.00
_cell.angle_beta   90.00
_cell.angle_gamma   90.00
#
_symmetry.space_group_name_H-M   'P 1'
#
loop_
_entity.id
_entity.type
_entity.pdbx_description
1 polymer ?
#
loop_
_entity_poly.entity_id
_entity_poly.type
_entity_poly.pdbx_seq_one_letter_code
_entity_poly.pdbx_strand_id
1 'polypeptide(L)'
;MKWSLRNNTNLQESGLILGLDYMAQHPQEFLSNFYIMSKRSVAKATTEGPAAWAILNDGRRPALAAQLANLLQRQGAEVHKLDQEFEVKEVVNAPPKAAESEPKADANPADKTKTETAEQAPDKSKDLASAKKEETKPTKIPQGSYIIRMDQPYSRIADMLLDTQYYSTSDPRPYDDTGWTLGPLRNVKTLRITDAAVMKAPMTLIDVPARNTNSGVVALPAVKGKSPQVKCYIIQANAEPNLAGLRYRLKDTKIFAAEEPFDAAEGKFAAGSFLLPADANSPDLETHLQQAARELGIEVVSAVQVPTVARHELAVPRIALLHTWTSTQNEGWFRLGLEETGVPYTYISDTVVRTTPNLREEFDVILFPPTFSDLRELLAGFPKRILPDGTDAGPIPWQKSEITPNWGGIDETPDIRGGLGFDGVTHLKQFVEDGGVFIPVGSSTHLPVELGLTDSVTITPKPQLQARGAIFRANVEDAKSPIAYGYDESVGVYFNQAPVFKVSLPGGGSLPDEEEGATRPSGRGSKTDPDIPQGRTWTRPEPPPDRSHAEKELYIDPQYRAFDSIELPPPALYPRVVLRFADEKDLWISGMLAGGPDLAGAPAIIDVSLGRGHVVLFANNPMWRQETRGSFMLLLNAVLNYDHLDAGRKAPGVAAAPATK
;
A
#
# COMPACT_ATOMS: atom_id res chain seq x y z
N MET A 1 -30.56 21.51 26.73
CA MET A 1 -31.20 20.18 26.59
C MET A 1 -30.16 19.13 26.98
N LYS A 2 -30.47 18.19 27.89
CA LYS A 2 -29.55 17.08 28.17
C LYS A 2 -29.69 16.04 27.06
N TRP A 3 -28.59 15.73 26.35
CA TRP A 3 -28.53 14.73 25.29
C TRP A 3 -27.76 13.51 25.75
N SER A 4 -28.19 12.33 25.36
CA SER A 4 -27.55 11.06 25.71
C SER A 4 -27.57 10.11 24.51
N LEU A 5 -26.79 9.04 24.55
CA LEU A 5 -26.76 7.99 23.53
C LEU A 5 -28.17 7.41 23.28
N ARG A 6 -29.00 7.31 24.33
CA ARG A 6 -30.38 6.88 24.22
C ARG A 6 -31.20 7.76 23.26
N ASN A 7 -30.95 9.07 23.24
CA ASN A 7 -31.63 9.97 22.30
C ASN A 7 -31.27 9.64 20.86
N ASN A 8 -29.98 9.35 20.58
CA ASN A 8 -29.54 8.93 19.25
C ASN A 8 -30.21 7.61 18.83
N THR A 9 -30.23 6.62 19.73
CA THR A 9 -30.88 5.33 19.48
C THR A 9 -32.37 5.49 19.17
N ASN A 10 -33.09 6.24 19.98
CA ASN A 10 -34.52 6.49 19.78
C ASN A 10 -34.82 7.22 18.47
N LEU A 11 -33.95 8.18 18.06
CA LEU A 11 -34.13 8.88 16.79
C LEU A 11 -33.87 7.96 15.59
N GLN A 12 -32.83 7.12 15.67
CA GLN A 12 -32.54 6.14 14.62
C GLN A 12 -33.66 5.10 14.51
N GLU A 13 -34.13 4.57 15.63
CA GLU A 13 -35.26 3.63 15.67
C GLU A 13 -36.53 4.26 15.06
N SER A 14 -36.86 5.48 15.47
CA SER A 14 -38.03 6.19 14.93
C SER A 14 -37.89 6.41 13.42
N GLY A 15 -36.71 6.84 12.96
CA GLY A 15 -36.44 7.04 11.53
C GLY A 15 -36.57 5.75 10.73
N LEU A 16 -36.06 4.62 11.27
CA LEU A 16 -36.16 3.32 10.64
C LEU A 16 -37.64 2.85 10.55
N ILE A 17 -38.41 2.95 11.65
CA ILE A 17 -39.83 2.56 11.68
C ILE A 17 -40.64 3.38 10.69
N LEU A 18 -40.45 4.72 10.65
CA LEU A 18 -41.13 5.61 9.71
C LEU A 18 -40.74 5.29 8.26
N GLY A 19 -39.47 4.98 8.00
CA GLY A 19 -39.00 4.56 6.66
C GLY A 19 -39.64 3.26 6.20
N LEU A 20 -39.72 2.25 7.09
CA LEU A 20 -40.40 0.96 6.81
C LEU A 20 -41.89 1.14 6.57
N ASP A 21 -42.57 1.96 7.39
CA ASP A 21 -43.99 2.26 7.22
C ASP A 21 -44.22 2.96 5.88
N TYR A 22 -43.44 3.94 5.52
CA TYR A 22 -43.52 4.62 4.22
C TYR A 22 -43.33 3.64 3.04
N MET A 23 -42.33 2.77 3.10
CA MET A 23 -42.14 1.73 2.08
C MET A 23 -43.30 0.78 1.99
N ALA A 24 -43.88 0.37 3.14
CA ALA A 24 -45.04 -0.51 3.19
C ALA A 24 -46.32 0.12 2.60
N GLN A 25 -46.46 1.43 2.73
CA GLN A 25 -47.57 2.18 2.14
C GLN A 25 -47.37 2.48 0.64
N HIS A 26 -46.15 2.46 0.13
CA HIS A 26 -45.78 2.80 -1.26
C HIS A 26 -45.01 1.66 -1.99
N PRO A 27 -45.41 0.38 -1.85
CA PRO A 27 -44.60 -0.75 -2.35
C PRO A 27 -44.44 -0.71 -3.88
N GLN A 28 -45.45 -0.25 -4.60
CA GLN A 28 -45.43 -0.21 -6.06
C GLN A 28 -44.37 0.79 -6.55
N GLU A 29 -44.19 1.94 -5.89
CA GLU A 29 -43.20 2.93 -6.25
C GLU A 29 -41.80 2.38 -6.04
N PHE A 30 -41.49 1.80 -4.88
CA PHE A 30 -40.19 1.21 -4.57
C PHE A 30 -39.84 0.05 -5.52
N LEU A 31 -40.75 -0.86 -5.75
CA LEU A 31 -40.54 -2.00 -6.66
C LEU A 31 -40.38 -1.54 -8.12
N SER A 32 -41.17 -0.55 -8.57
CA SER A 32 -41.04 0.00 -9.91
C SER A 32 -39.69 0.69 -10.10
N ASN A 33 -39.26 1.48 -9.12
CA ASN A 33 -37.95 2.15 -9.17
C ASN A 33 -36.80 1.12 -9.21
N PHE A 34 -36.86 0.08 -8.38
CA PHE A 34 -35.89 -1.02 -8.40
C PHE A 34 -35.82 -1.70 -9.78
N TYR A 35 -36.99 -2.02 -10.36
CA TYR A 35 -37.07 -2.62 -11.69
C TYR A 35 -36.50 -1.69 -12.78
N ILE A 36 -36.84 -0.40 -12.75
CA ILE A 36 -36.37 0.58 -13.71
C ILE A 36 -34.85 0.75 -13.60
N MET A 37 -34.31 0.81 -12.39
CA MET A 37 -32.86 0.90 -12.17
C MET A 37 -32.14 -0.34 -12.74
N SER A 38 -32.63 -1.54 -12.47
CA SER A 38 -32.08 -2.79 -13.00
C SER A 38 -32.15 -2.84 -14.52
N LYS A 39 -33.29 -2.46 -15.10
CA LYS A 39 -33.47 -2.40 -16.57
C LYS A 39 -32.54 -1.40 -17.24
N ARG A 40 -32.34 -0.21 -16.63
CA ARG A 40 -31.38 0.78 -17.12
C ARG A 40 -29.94 0.25 -17.02
N SER A 41 -29.60 -0.45 -15.94
CA SER A 41 -28.28 -1.06 -15.78
C SER A 41 -27.97 -2.01 -16.94
N VAL A 42 -28.90 -2.90 -17.28
CA VAL A 42 -28.76 -3.83 -18.42
C VAL A 42 -28.62 -3.08 -19.75
N ALA A 43 -29.46 -2.09 -20.00
CA ALA A 43 -29.44 -1.34 -21.26
C ALA A 43 -28.15 -0.54 -21.48
N LYS A 44 -27.55 -0.01 -20.42
CA LYS A 44 -26.31 0.79 -20.48
C LYS A 44 -25.15 0.05 -21.13
N ALA A 45 -25.06 -1.26 -21.00
CA ALA A 45 -24.02 -2.07 -21.62
C ALA A 45 -23.88 -1.87 -23.14
N THR A 46 -24.98 -1.54 -23.81
CA THR A 46 -25.01 -1.33 -25.28
C THR A 46 -25.25 0.12 -25.69
N THR A 47 -25.68 1.00 -24.79
CA THR A 47 -26.00 2.40 -25.10
C THR A 47 -24.93 3.38 -24.64
N GLU A 48 -24.35 3.17 -23.47
CA GLU A 48 -23.38 4.08 -22.85
C GLU A 48 -22.03 3.39 -22.56
N GLY A 49 -22.03 2.04 -22.46
CA GLY A 49 -20.87 1.25 -22.07
C GLY A 49 -20.57 1.33 -20.54
N PRO A 50 -19.49 0.66 -20.11
CA PRO A 50 -18.77 -0.35 -20.89
C PRO A 50 -19.63 -1.55 -21.24
N ALA A 51 -19.23 -2.32 -22.27
CA ALA A 51 -19.87 -3.58 -22.64
C ALA A 51 -19.53 -4.72 -21.67
N ALA A 52 -18.27 -4.73 -21.23
CA ALA A 52 -17.76 -5.67 -20.23
C ALA A 52 -16.53 -5.12 -19.50
N TRP A 53 -16.21 -5.76 -18.37
CA TRP A 53 -14.90 -5.70 -17.74
C TRP A 53 -14.20 -7.06 -17.89
N ALA A 54 -12.89 -7.03 -18.13
CA ALA A 54 -12.06 -8.23 -18.08
C ALA A 54 -11.04 -8.14 -16.94
N ILE A 55 -10.88 -9.23 -16.20
CA ILE A 55 -9.75 -9.49 -15.30
C ILE A 55 -8.83 -10.43 -16.06
N LEU A 56 -7.65 -9.95 -16.48
CA LEU A 56 -6.81 -10.67 -17.40
C LEU A 56 -6.10 -11.86 -16.74
N ASN A 57 -6.13 -13.00 -17.41
CA ASN A 57 -5.30 -14.15 -17.08
C ASN A 57 -3.93 -14.00 -17.76
N ASP A 58 -3.05 -13.19 -17.20
CA ASP A 58 -1.69 -12.99 -17.69
C ASP A 58 -0.67 -14.00 -17.09
N GLY A 59 -1.15 -14.96 -16.31
CA GLY A 59 -0.35 -15.98 -15.65
C GLY A 59 0.47 -15.48 -14.45
N ARG A 60 0.43 -14.18 -14.14
CA ARG A 60 1.30 -13.62 -13.10
C ARG A 60 0.73 -13.79 -11.70
N ARG A 61 -0.57 -13.46 -11.50
CA ARG A 61 -1.23 -13.44 -10.17
C ARG A 61 -2.59 -14.13 -10.22
N PRO A 62 -2.62 -15.43 -10.51
CA PRO A 62 -3.88 -16.15 -10.75
C PRO A 62 -4.76 -16.24 -9.49
N ALA A 63 -4.18 -16.29 -8.29
CA ALA A 63 -4.96 -16.34 -7.07
C ALA A 63 -5.60 -14.98 -6.76
N LEU A 64 -4.90 -13.86 -6.94
CA LEU A 64 -5.47 -12.52 -6.77
C LEU A 64 -6.54 -12.21 -7.82
N ALA A 65 -6.34 -12.64 -9.08
CA ALA A 65 -7.35 -12.51 -10.13
C ALA A 65 -8.63 -13.30 -9.80
N ALA A 66 -8.49 -14.54 -9.32
CA ALA A 66 -9.61 -15.35 -8.86
C ALA A 66 -10.33 -14.74 -7.64
N GLN A 67 -9.56 -14.21 -6.69
CA GLN A 67 -10.14 -13.52 -5.52
C GLN A 67 -10.93 -12.27 -5.92
N LEU A 68 -10.46 -11.49 -6.90
CA LEU A 68 -11.18 -10.34 -7.41
C LEU A 68 -12.48 -10.77 -8.12
N ALA A 69 -12.43 -11.80 -8.96
CA ALA A 69 -13.62 -12.38 -9.58
C ALA A 69 -14.64 -12.86 -8.55
N ASN A 70 -14.19 -13.57 -7.51
CA ASN A 70 -15.04 -14.04 -6.41
C ASN A 70 -15.66 -12.89 -5.61
N LEU A 71 -14.93 -11.79 -5.40
CA LEU A 71 -15.46 -10.61 -4.74
C LEU A 71 -16.65 -10.05 -5.54
N LEU A 72 -16.52 -9.93 -6.85
CA LEU A 72 -17.60 -9.43 -7.71
C LEU A 72 -18.82 -10.39 -7.73
N GLN A 73 -18.59 -11.71 -7.75
CA GLN A 73 -19.66 -12.69 -7.60
C GLN A 73 -20.42 -12.54 -6.27
N ARG A 74 -19.70 -12.33 -5.17
CA ARG A 74 -20.30 -12.08 -3.84
C ARG A 74 -21.13 -10.80 -3.79
N GLN A 75 -20.83 -9.82 -4.67
CA GLN A 75 -21.64 -8.61 -4.85
C GLN A 75 -22.83 -8.82 -5.82
N GLY A 76 -23.05 -10.03 -6.30
CA GLY A 76 -24.17 -10.39 -7.17
C GLY A 76 -23.89 -10.26 -8.67
N ALA A 77 -22.65 -9.95 -9.07
CA ALA A 77 -22.29 -9.91 -10.47
C ALA A 77 -22.06 -11.32 -11.03
N GLU A 78 -22.63 -11.62 -12.20
CA GLU A 78 -22.30 -12.82 -12.96
C GLU A 78 -20.90 -12.65 -13.59
N VAL A 79 -20.05 -13.65 -13.35
CA VAL A 79 -18.69 -13.70 -13.88
C VAL A 79 -18.56 -14.88 -14.83
N HIS A 80 -18.00 -14.66 -15.99
CA HIS A 80 -17.74 -15.68 -16.99
C HIS A 80 -16.23 -15.92 -17.11
N LYS A 81 -15.85 -17.10 -17.58
CA LYS A 81 -14.49 -17.43 -17.97
C LYS A 81 -14.40 -17.50 -19.49
N LEU A 82 -13.43 -16.81 -20.07
CA LEU A 82 -13.21 -16.79 -21.52
C LEU A 82 -12.64 -18.14 -21.99
N ASP A 83 -13.32 -18.81 -22.94
CA ASP A 83 -13.00 -20.17 -23.36
C ASP A 83 -11.83 -20.21 -24.38
N GLN A 84 -11.60 -19.12 -25.08
CA GLN A 84 -10.47 -18.94 -26.02
C GLN A 84 -10.04 -17.49 -26.10
N GLU A 85 -8.81 -17.20 -26.55
CA GLU A 85 -8.32 -15.83 -26.77
C GLU A 85 -9.30 -15.03 -27.63
N PHE A 86 -9.56 -13.79 -27.27
CA PHE A 86 -10.46 -12.90 -28.00
C PHE A 86 -9.86 -11.51 -28.14
N GLU A 87 -9.98 -10.91 -29.32
CA GLU A 87 -9.48 -9.57 -29.61
C GLU A 87 -10.62 -8.55 -29.55
N VAL A 88 -10.38 -7.46 -28.83
CA VAL A 88 -11.29 -6.30 -28.70
C VAL A 88 -10.60 -5.03 -29.15
N LYS A 89 -11.38 -4.02 -29.52
CA LYS A 89 -10.90 -2.66 -29.70
C LYS A 89 -10.94 -1.92 -28.36
N GLU A 90 -9.78 -1.64 -27.81
CA GLU A 90 -9.66 -0.87 -26.57
C GLU A 90 -9.65 0.63 -26.87
N VAL A 91 -10.45 1.39 -26.14
CA VAL A 91 -10.39 2.84 -26.14
C VAL A 91 -9.34 3.27 -25.10
N VAL A 92 -8.22 3.80 -25.58
CA VAL A 92 -7.18 4.35 -24.70
C VAL A 92 -7.63 5.75 -24.26
N ASN A 93 -8.20 5.83 -23.05
CA ASN A 93 -8.48 7.12 -22.43
C ASN A 93 -7.16 7.76 -21.98
N ALA A 94 -6.78 8.87 -22.60
CA ALA A 94 -5.77 9.72 -22.02
C ALA A 94 -6.31 10.29 -20.68
N PRO A 95 -5.51 10.33 -19.60
CA PRO A 95 -5.94 10.95 -18.37
C PRO A 95 -6.43 12.38 -18.66
N PRO A 96 -7.52 12.84 -18.01
CA PRO A 96 -7.96 14.21 -18.15
C PRO A 96 -6.81 15.13 -17.77
N LYS A 97 -6.46 16.09 -18.65
CA LYS A 97 -5.50 17.13 -18.28
C LYS A 97 -6.04 17.80 -17.03
N ALA A 98 -5.20 17.86 -15.99
CA ALA A 98 -5.48 18.66 -14.80
C ALA A 98 -5.93 20.05 -15.29
N ALA A 99 -7.11 20.48 -14.86
CA ALA A 99 -7.60 21.82 -15.17
C ALA A 99 -6.61 22.81 -14.52
N GLU A 100 -5.85 23.52 -15.34
CA GLU A 100 -5.04 24.64 -14.88
C GLU A 100 -6.00 25.65 -14.22
N SER A 101 -5.97 25.69 -12.90
CA SER A 101 -6.69 26.71 -12.12
C SER A 101 -5.90 28.01 -12.20
N GLU A 102 -6.30 28.92 -13.10
CA GLU A 102 -5.87 30.30 -12.98
C GLU A 102 -6.33 30.86 -11.61
N PRO A 103 -5.46 31.53 -10.85
CA PRO A 103 -5.83 32.16 -9.59
C PRO A 103 -6.73 33.37 -9.90
N LYS A 104 -8.01 33.26 -9.62
CA LYS A 104 -8.89 34.43 -9.57
C LYS A 104 -8.63 35.18 -8.27
N ALA A 105 -8.15 36.41 -8.44
CA ALA A 105 -7.96 37.38 -7.40
C ALA A 105 -9.27 37.71 -6.65
N ASP A 106 -9.09 38.04 -5.37
CA ASP A 106 -10.02 38.49 -4.35
C ASP A 106 -11.25 39.26 -4.84
N ALA A 107 -12.44 38.82 -4.41
CA ALA A 107 -13.62 39.67 -4.30
C ALA A 107 -14.29 39.45 -2.93
N ASN A 108 -14.31 40.52 -2.17
CA ASN A 108 -14.86 40.72 -0.84
C ASN A 108 -16.37 40.44 -0.78
N PRO A 109 -16.91 39.72 0.23
CA PRO A 109 -18.32 39.44 0.35
C PRO A 109 -19.00 40.51 1.23
N ALA A 110 -19.77 41.38 0.63
CA ALA A 110 -20.81 42.12 1.34
C ALA A 110 -22.06 42.19 0.49
N ASP A 111 -23.15 41.67 1.06
CA ASP A 111 -24.55 42.04 0.89
C ASP A 111 -25.30 41.60 -0.40
N LYS A 112 -26.28 40.72 -0.23
CA LYS A 112 -27.72 40.89 -0.47
C LYS A 112 -28.48 39.56 -0.60
N THR A 113 -29.35 39.35 0.38
CA THR A 113 -30.56 38.52 0.33
C THR A 113 -31.39 38.76 -0.92
N LYS A 114 -31.64 37.73 -1.72
CA LYS A 114 -32.87 37.57 -2.50
C LYS A 114 -33.14 36.07 -2.75
N THR A 115 -34.31 35.68 -2.30
CA THR A 115 -35.02 34.44 -2.58
C THR A 115 -35.35 34.36 -4.06
N GLU A 116 -34.85 33.37 -4.78
CA GLU A 116 -35.38 32.99 -6.10
C GLU A 116 -35.52 31.47 -6.18
N THR A 117 -36.68 31.11 -6.73
CA THR A 117 -37.26 29.82 -7.01
C THR A 117 -36.32 28.86 -7.74
N ALA A 118 -36.38 27.57 -7.34
CA ALA A 118 -35.67 26.47 -7.96
C ALA A 118 -36.03 26.30 -9.44
N GLU A 119 -35.16 26.78 -10.31
CA GLU A 119 -35.10 26.38 -11.71
C GLU A 119 -34.01 25.31 -11.88
N GLN A 120 -34.36 24.27 -12.65
CA GLN A 120 -33.56 23.09 -12.93
C GLN A 120 -32.18 23.48 -13.45
N ALA A 121 -31.13 23.06 -12.77
CA ALA A 121 -29.75 23.17 -13.25
C ALA A 121 -29.58 22.44 -14.59
N PRO A 122 -28.94 23.04 -15.60
CA PRO A 122 -28.69 22.38 -16.87
C PRO A 122 -27.73 21.17 -16.65
N ASP A 123 -28.09 20.08 -17.25
CA ASP A 123 -27.33 18.82 -17.28
C ASP A 123 -25.94 19.06 -17.92
N LYS A 124 -24.92 19.21 -17.08
CA LYS A 124 -23.52 19.40 -17.50
C LYS A 124 -22.88 18.10 -18.08
N SER A 125 -23.65 17.02 -18.19
CA SER A 125 -23.17 15.77 -18.79
C SER A 125 -22.95 15.86 -20.31
N LYS A 126 -23.44 16.89 -20.97
CA LYS A 126 -23.33 17.05 -22.42
C LYS A 126 -22.05 17.75 -22.89
N ASP A 127 -21.37 18.50 -22.04
CA ASP A 127 -20.17 19.26 -22.44
C ASP A 127 -18.87 18.43 -22.36
N LEU A 128 -18.89 17.25 -21.75
CA LEU A 128 -17.76 16.29 -21.78
C LEU A 128 -17.73 15.41 -23.04
N ALA A 129 -18.75 15.51 -23.91
CA ALA A 129 -18.87 14.71 -25.13
C ALA A 129 -18.22 15.35 -26.39
N SER A 130 -17.50 16.48 -26.27
CA SER A 130 -16.78 17.05 -27.40
C SER A 130 -15.41 16.39 -27.60
N ALA A 131 -15.45 15.23 -28.23
CA ALA A 131 -14.58 14.76 -29.30
C ALA A 131 -13.08 15.08 -29.19
N LYS A 132 -12.33 14.30 -28.42
CA LYS A 132 -11.00 13.87 -28.87
C LYS A 132 -11.18 12.55 -29.62
N LYS A 133 -10.56 12.46 -30.81
CA LYS A 133 -10.47 11.22 -31.58
C LYS A 133 -9.94 10.12 -30.64
N GLU A 134 -10.79 9.18 -30.26
CA GLU A 134 -10.42 8.02 -29.44
C GLU A 134 -9.49 7.17 -30.27
N GLU A 135 -8.22 7.07 -29.87
CA GLU A 135 -7.31 6.11 -30.47
C GLU A 135 -7.68 4.73 -29.95
N THR A 136 -8.21 3.89 -30.84
CA THR A 136 -8.51 2.50 -30.53
C THR A 136 -7.31 1.62 -30.85
N LYS A 137 -6.87 0.80 -29.91
CA LYS A 137 -5.85 -0.24 -30.12
C LYS A 137 -6.50 -1.62 -30.05
N PRO A 138 -6.17 -2.54 -30.98
CA PRO A 138 -6.58 -3.93 -30.83
C PRO A 138 -5.85 -4.52 -29.61
N THR A 139 -6.61 -5.07 -28.67
CA THR A 139 -6.10 -5.67 -27.45
C THR A 139 -6.58 -7.10 -27.35
N LYS A 140 -5.66 -8.05 -27.15
CA LYS A 140 -5.96 -9.46 -26.97
C LYS A 140 -6.23 -9.77 -25.53
N ILE A 141 -7.37 -10.42 -25.28
CA ILE A 141 -7.75 -10.94 -23.99
C ILE A 141 -7.38 -12.43 -23.95
N PRO A 142 -6.46 -12.86 -23.08
CA PRO A 142 -6.05 -14.26 -23.02
C PRO A 142 -7.18 -15.20 -22.65
N GLN A 143 -7.11 -16.44 -23.14
CA GLN A 143 -7.97 -17.54 -22.68
C GLN A 143 -7.89 -17.69 -21.15
N GLY A 144 -9.02 -17.97 -20.52
CA GLY A 144 -9.11 -18.14 -19.07
C GLY A 144 -9.25 -16.83 -18.28
N SER A 145 -9.22 -15.66 -18.95
CA SER A 145 -9.56 -14.38 -18.31
C SER A 145 -11.01 -14.38 -17.82
N TYR A 146 -11.26 -13.66 -16.70
CA TYR A 146 -12.62 -13.52 -16.19
C TYR A 146 -13.29 -12.31 -16.83
N ILE A 147 -14.50 -12.51 -17.34
CA ILE A 147 -15.31 -11.49 -18.02
C ILE A 147 -16.55 -11.20 -17.20
N ILE A 148 -16.75 -9.94 -16.86
CA ILE A 148 -17.96 -9.43 -16.22
C ILE A 148 -18.75 -8.67 -17.28
N ARG A 149 -19.79 -9.30 -17.83
CA ARG A 149 -20.67 -8.65 -18.80
C ARG A 149 -21.47 -7.57 -18.11
N MET A 150 -21.66 -6.45 -18.80
CA MET A 150 -22.37 -5.32 -18.20
C MET A 150 -23.89 -5.34 -18.48
N ASP A 151 -24.37 -6.24 -19.33
CA ASP A 151 -25.78 -6.46 -19.62
C ASP A 151 -26.49 -7.31 -18.55
N GLN A 152 -26.21 -7.03 -17.29
CA GLN A 152 -26.79 -7.67 -16.11
C GLN A 152 -27.23 -6.64 -15.05
N PRO A 153 -28.20 -6.94 -14.17
CA PRO A 153 -28.75 -5.97 -13.22
C PRO A 153 -27.74 -5.35 -12.27
N TYR A 154 -26.82 -6.16 -11.73
CA TYR A 154 -25.81 -5.73 -10.74
C TYR A 154 -24.47 -5.29 -11.36
N SER A 155 -24.41 -5.13 -12.67
CA SER A 155 -23.19 -4.76 -13.40
C SER A 155 -22.57 -3.45 -12.90
N ARG A 156 -23.37 -2.47 -12.47
CA ARG A 156 -22.86 -1.18 -12.02
C ARG A 156 -22.01 -1.26 -10.75
N ILE A 157 -22.20 -2.28 -9.92
CA ILE A 157 -21.33 -2.54 -8.77
C ILE A 157 -19.92 -2.91 -9.26
N ALA A 158 -19.84 -3.78 -10.28
CA ALA A 158 -18.55 -4.12 -10.87
C ALA A 158 -17.87 -2.90 -11.51
N ASP A 159 -18.62 -2.08 -12.25
CA ASP A 159 -18.13 -0.83 -12.84
C ASP A 159 -17.56 0.11 -11.75
N MET A 160 -18.32 0.35 -10.69
CA MET A 160 -17.91 1.18 -9.57
C MET A 160 -16.63 0.69 -8.87
N LEU A 161 -16.43 -0.62 -8.75
CA LEU A 161 -15.28 -1.20 -8.06
C LEU A 161 -14.02 -1.32 -8.95
N LEU A 162 -14.20 -1.34 -10.28
CA LEU A 162 -13.10 -1.55 -11.22
C LEU A 162 -12.68 -0.28 -11.95
N ASP A 163 -13.59 0.68 -12.12
CA ASP A 163 -13.30 1.92 -12.84
C ASP A 163 -12.51 2.90 -11.99
N THR A 164 -11.85 3.84 -12.66
CA THR A 164 -11.12 4.94 -12.03
C THR A 164 -12.09 5.93 -11.40
N GLN A 165 -11.83 6.31 -10.15
CA GLN A 165 -12.57 7.35 -9.46
C GLN A 165 -11.90 8.69 -9.70
N TYR A 166 -12.67 9.67 -10.17
CA TYR A 166 -12.25 11.05 -10.35
C TYR A 166 -12.82 11.89 -9.22
N TYR A 167 -11.96 12.64 -8.57
CA TYR A 167 -12.33 13.54 -7.49
C TYR A 167 -11.73 14.93 -7.75
N SER A 168 -12.57 15.97 -7.72
CA SER A 168 -12.12 17.36 -7.90
C SER A 168 -11.86 18.01 -6.53
N THR A 169 -10.79 18.80 -6.43
CA THR A 169 -10.51 19.61 -5.24
C THR A 169 -11.54 20.71 -5.00
N SER A 170 -12.36 21.03 -6.01
CA SER A 170 -13.51 21.94 -5.89
C SER A 170 -14.74 21.28 -5.25
N ASP A 171 -14.76 19.95 -5.15
CA ASP A 171 -15.84 19.22 -4.50
C ASP A 171 -15.74 19.40 -2.96
N PRO A 172 -16.85 19.20 -2.23
CA PRO A 172 -16.80 19.20 -0.77
C PRO A 172 -15.75 18.24 -0.24
N ARG A 173 -15.07 18.62 0.86
CA ARG A 173 -14.06 17.79 1.48
C ARG A 173 -14.56 16.36 1.68
N PRO A 174 -13.86 15.31 1.19
CA PRO A 174 -14.31 13.94 1.32
C PRO A 174 -14.30 13.51 2.79
N TYR A 175 -15.30 12.72 3.14
CA TYR A 175 -15.37 12.11 4.47
C TYR A 175 -14.38 10.94 4.59
N ASP A 176 -14.26 10.14 3.54
CA ASP A 176 -13.50 8.89 3.50
C ASP A 176 -12.59 8.84 2.26
N ASP A 177 -12.22 7.64 1.82
CA ASP A 177 -11.38 7.40 0.65
C ASP A 177 -11.98 8.00 -0.62
N THR A 178 -11.12 8.43 -1.51
CA THR A 178 -11.48 9.02 -2.80
C THR A 178 -11.17 8.12 -3.98
N GLY A 179 -10.35 7.07 -3.78
CA GLY A 179 -9.99 6.10 -4.79
C GLY A 179 -10.00 4.67 -4.24
N TRP A 180 -10.72 3.76 -4.92
CA TRP A 180 -10.87 2.35 -4.53
C TRP A 180 -10.83 1.40 -5.72
N THR A 181 -10.17 1.75 -6.81
CA THR A 181 -10.05 0.93 -8.02
C THR A 181 -9.35 -0.39 -7.74
N LEU A 182 -10.08 -1.49 -7.72
CA LEU A 182 -9.59 -2.77 -7.19
C LEU A 182 -8.56 -3.47 -8.08
N GLY A 183 -8.55 -3.24 -9.40
CA GLY A 183 -7.55 -3.80 -10.29
C GLY A 183 -6.12 -3.43 -9.84
N PRO A 184 -5.74 -2.15 -9.85
CA PRO A 184 -4.44 -1.66 -9.37
C PRO A 184 -4.16 -1.99 -7.90
N LEU A 185 -5.15 -1.85 -7.00
CA LEU A 185 -4.99 -2.17 -5.57
C LEU A 185 -4.69 -3.64 -5.30
N ARG A 186 -5.13 -4.54 -6.19
CA ARG A 186 -4.82 -5.97 -6.12
C ARG A 186 -3.66 -6.37 -7.02
N ASN A 187 -3.02 -5.40 -7.67
CA ASN A 187 -1.94 -5.64 -8.61
C ASN A 187 -2.33 -6.63 -9.72
N VAL A 188 -3.58 -6.54 -10.19
CA VAL A 188 -4.19 -7.38 -11.22
C VAL A 188 -4.59 -6.49 -12.39
N LYS A 189 -4.26 -6.93 -13.60
CA LYS A 189 -4.65 -6.21 -14.81
C LYS A 189 -6.14 -6.35 -15.08
N THR A 190 -6.83 -5.23 -15.11
CA THR A 190 -8.23 -5.12 -15.52
C THR A 190 -8.34 -4.29 -16.78
N LEU A 191 -9.33 -4.61 -17.61
CA LEU A 191 -9.58 -3.93 -18.86
C LEU A 191 -11.05 -3.52 -18.94
N ARG A 192 -11.30 -2.23 -19.15
CA ARG A 192 -12.63 -1.67 -19.42
C ARG A 192 -12.92 -1.79 -20.92
N ILE A 193 -13.88 -2.62 -21.30
CA ILE A 193 -14.17 -2.94 -22.70
C ILE A 193 -15.42 -2.21 -23.14
N THR A 194 -15.29 -1.31 -24.12
CA THR A 194 -16.41 -0.60 -24.74
C THR A 194 -16.91 -1.31 -26.00
N ASP A 195 -16.09 -2.20 -26.60
CA ASP A 195 -16.46 -2.97 -27.79
C ASP A 195 -17.51 -4.02 -27.46
N ALA A 196 -18.74 -3.83 -27.95
CA ALA A 196 -19.84 -4.76 -27.74
C ALA A 196 -19.61 -6.15 -28.38
N ALA A 197 -18.59 -6.30 -29.24
CA ALA A 197 -18.23 -7.61 -29.80
C ALA A 197 -17.85 -8.62 -28.70
N VAL A 198 -17.33 -8.17 -27.56
CA VAL A 198 -16.97 -9.01 -26.42
C VAL A 198 -18.15 -9.83 -25.89
N MET A 199 -19.40 -9.32 -26.02
CA MET A 199 -20.60 -10.04 -25.58
C MET A 199 -20.89 -11.31 -26.40
N LYS A 200 -20.26 -11.44 -27.57
CA LYS A 200 -20.37 -12.61 -28.46
C LYS A 200 -19.17 -13.55 -28.32
N ALA A 201 -18.19 -13.21 -27.49
CA ALA A 201 -17.02 -14.07 -27.27
C ALA A 201 -17.46 -15.40 -26.64
N PRO A 202 -16.85 -16.52 -27.02
CA PRO A 202 -17.09 -17.79 -26.35
C PRO A 202 -16.64 -17.72 -24.90
N MET A 203 -17.59 -17.89 -23.98
CA MET A 203 -17.32 -17.82 -22.54
C MET A 203 -18.33 -18.68 -21.76
N THR A 204 -17.87 -19.22 -20.65
CA THR A 204 -18.65 -20.07 -19.75
C THR A 204 -18.94 -19.32 -18.46
N LEU A 205 -20.22 -19.31 -18.01
CA LEU A 205 -20.60 -18.77 -16.72
C LEU A 205 -19.95 -19.58 -15.59
N ILE A 206 -19.44 -18.90 -14.58
CA ILE A 206 -18.82 -19.53 -13.40
C ILE A 206 -19.85 -19.59 -12.29
N ASP A 207 -20.36 -20.79 -12.02
CA ASP A 207 -21.37 -21.05 -10.97
C ASP A 207 -20.74 -21.27 -9.58
N VAL A 208 -19.43 -21.53 -9.52
CA VAL A 208 -18.68 -21.78 -8.29
C VAL A 208 -17.58 -20.74 -8.12
N PRO A 209 -17.07 -20.53 -6.89
CA PRO A 209 -15.98 -19.61 -6.69
C PRO A 209 -14.79 -19.89 -7.60
N ALA A 210 -14.28 -18.85 -8.26
CA ALA A 210 -13.13 -18.94 -9.15
C ALA A 210 -11.90 -19.43 -8.39
N ARG A 211 -11.12 -20.30 -8.99
CA ARG A 211 -9.90 -20.88 -8.42
C ARG A 211 -8.77 -20.87 -9.42
N ASN A 212 -7.53 -20.84 -8.91
CA ASN A 212 -6.38 -21.15 -9.75
C ASN A 212 -6.42 -22.63 -10.15
N THR A 213 -6.61 -22.90 -11.41
CA THR A 213 -6.72 -24.27 -11.96
C THR A 213 -5.38 -25.01 -12.00
N ASN A 214 -4.26 -24.27 -11.90
CA ASN A 214 -2.91 -24.82 -11.92
C ASN A 214 -2.33 -25.03 -10.51
N SER A 215 -3.16 -24.92 -9.46
CA SER A 215 -2.68 -25.11 -8.08
C SER A 215 -2.27 -26.56 -7.81
N GLY A 216 -1.17 -26.69 -7.08
CA GLY A 216 -0.57 -27.98 -6.75
C GLY A 216 0.79 -28.20 -7.42
N VAL A 217 1.38 -29.36 -7.18
CA VAL A 217 2.67 -29.74 -7.78
C VAL A 217 2.44 -30.18 -9.23
N VAL A 218 3.07 -29.50 -10.17
CA VAL A 218 3.09 -29.87 -11.59
C VAL A 218 4.07 -31.02 -11.76
N ALA A 219 3.56 -32.17 -12.20
CA ALA A 219 4.39 -33.35 -12.45
C ALA A 219 5.31 -33.11 -13.66
N LEU A 220 6.56 -33.53 -13.52
CA LEU A 220 7.49 -33.57 -14.66
C LEU A 220 7.01 -34.56 -15.74
N PRO A 221 7.19 -34.25 -17.03
CA PRO A 221 6.88 -35.18 -18.10
C PRO A 221 7.67 -36.49 -17.89
N ALA A 222 6.97 -37.63 -17.95
CA ALA A 222 7.58 -38.95 -17.80
C ALA A 222 8.58 -39.19 -18.94
N VAL A 223 9.83 -39.38 -18.59
CA VAL A 223 10.85 -39.91 -19.51
C VAL A 223 10.58 -41.40 -19.69
N LYS A 224 10.58 -41.89 -20.95
CA LYS A 224 10.33 -43.32 -21.24
C LYS A 224 11.13 -44.22 -20.31
N GLY A 225 10.45 -44.91 -19.36
CA GLY A 225 10.99 -45.94 -18.53
C GLY A 225 11.41 -45.61 -17.10
N LYS A 226 11.49 -44.33 -16.69
CA LYS A 226 11.71 -43.93 -15.28
C LYS A 226 11.10 -42.56 -15.04
N SER A 227 10.34 -42.37 -13.96
CA SER A 227 10.01 -41.05 -13.45
C SER A 227 11.29 -40.32 -13.07
N PRO A 228 11.54 -39.11 -13.54
CA PRO A 228 12.71 -38.35 -13.13
C PRO A 228 12.66 -38.09 -11.63
N GLN A 229 13.80 -38.27 -10.95
CA GLN A 229 13.88 -38.00 -9.50
C GLN A 229 13.82 -36.50 -9.28
N VAL A 230 12.81 -36.04 -8.57
CA VAL A 230 12.68 -34.63 -8.18
C VAL A 230 13.78 -34.30 -7.16
N LYS A 231 14.52 -33.22 -7.40
CA LYS A 231 15.57 -32.71 -6.52
C LYS A 231 15.19 -31.41 -5.82
N CYS A 232 14.27 -30.64 -6.42
CA CYS A 232 13.82 -29.37 -5.86
C CYS A 232 12.38 -29.09 -6.28
N TYR A 233 11.62 -28.50 -5.39
CA TYR A 233 10.34 -27.87 -5.72
C TYR A 233 10.55 -26.35 -5.76
N ILE A 234 9.97 -25.69 -6.76
CA ILE A 234 10.14 -24.26 -7.02
C ILE A 234 8.78 -23.60 -7.02
N ILE A 235 8.67 -22.49 -6.31
CA ILE A 235 7.45 -21.68 -6.26
C ILE A 235 7.81 -20.27 -6.70
N GLN A 236 7.11 -19.80 -7.74
CA GLN A 236 7.32 -18.47 -8.31
C GLN A 236 7.00 -17.38 -7.28
N ALA A 237 7.92 -16.45 -7.07
CA ALA A 237 7.61 -15.18 -6.40
C ALA A 237 6.79 -14.30 -7.36
N ASN A 238 5.56 -14.05 -7.02
CA ASN A 238 4.60 -13.30 -7.84
C ASN A 238 3.84 -12.23 -7.04
N ALA A 239 4.34 -11.91 -5.84
CA ALA A 239 3.72 -10.97 -4.91
C ALA A 239 2.29 -11.34 -4.46
N GLU A 240 1.92 -12.61 -4.49
CA GLU A 240 0.65 -13.09 -3.93
C GLU A 240 0.78 -13.38 -2.43
N PRO A 241 -0.09 -12.83 -1.56
CA PRO A 241 -0.01 -12.99 -0.10
C PRO A 241 -0.03 -14.44 0.38
N ASN A 242 -0.57 -15.35 -0.42
CA ASN A 242 -0.63 -16.78 -0.12
C ASN A 242 0.76 -17.41 0.09
N LEU A 243 1.82 -16.81 -0.48
CA LEU A 243 3.21 -17.26 -0.29
C LEU A 243 3.64 -17.14 1.18
N ALA A 244 3.25 -16.08 1.85
CA ALA A 244 3.53 -15.93 3.28
C ALA A 244 2.78 -16.99 4.10
N GLY A 245 1.48 -17.19 3.84
CA GLY A 245 0.71 -18.24 4.47
C GLY A 245 1.30 -19.64 4.26
N LEU A 246 1.85 -19.91 3.07
CA LEU A 246 2.53 -21.16 2.78
C LEU A 246 3.77 -21.36 3.68
N ARG A 247 4.60 -20.30 3.87
CA ARG A 247 5.79 -20.38 4.73
C ARG A 247 5.44 -20.77 6.15
N TYR A 248 4.43 -20.14 6.74
CA TYR A 248 4.00 -20.48 8.11
C TYR A 248 3.33 -21.85 8.20
N ARG A 249 2.61 -22.28 7.17
CA ARG A 249 2.02 -23.63 7.12
C ARG A 249 3.08 -24.72 7.02
N LEU A 250 4.18 -24.45 6.33
CA LEU A 250 5.32 -25.33 6.16
C LEU A 250 6.48 -24.90 7.08
N LYS A 251 6.18 -24.53 8.34
CA LYS A 251 7.16 -23.97 9.30
C LYS A 251 8.38 -24.87 9.54
N ASP A 252 8.19 -26.18 9.52
CA ASP A 252 9.24 -27.18 9.78
C ASP A 252 10.00 -27.59 8.50
N THR A 253 9.67 -26.97 7.35
CA THR A 253 10.29 -27.23 6.06
C THR A 253 11.41 -26.20 5.80
N LYS A 254 12.56 -26.67 5.32
CA LYS A 254 13.63 -25.79 4.85
C LYS A 254 13.25 -25.21 3.49
N ILE A 255 13.01 -23.91 3.48
CA ILE A 255 12.66 -23.12 2.30
C ILE A 255 13.71 -22.03 2.12
N PHE A 256 14.21 -21.88 0.91
CA PHE A 256 15.15 -20.82 0.56
C PHE A 256 14.48 -19.83 -0.38
N ALA A 257 14.80 -18.54 -0.27
CA ALA A 257 14.47 -17.51 -1.24
C ALA A 257 15.65 -17.31 -2.20
N ALA A 258 15.40 -17.30 -3.48
CA ALA A 258 16.39 -16.93 -4.49
C ALA A 258 16.64 -15.41 -4.43
N GLU A 259 17.90 -14.97 -4.44
CA GLU A 259 18.26 -13.55 -4.38
C GLU A 259 18.30 -12.89 -5.77
N GLU A 260 18.32 -13.70 -6.82
CA GLU A 260 18.39 -13.26 -8.21
C GLU A 260 17.42 -14.04 -9.08
N PRO A 261 16.96 -13.49 -10.21
CA PRO A 261 16.21 -14.26 -11.21
C PRO A 261 17.05 -15.42 -11.76
N PHE A 262 16.39 -16.56 -12.06
CA PHE A 262 17.06 -17.74 -12.58
C PHE A 262 16.14 -18.54 -13.54
N ASP A 263 16.75 -19.39 -14.35
CA ASP A 263 16.05 -20.32 -15.23
C ASP A 263 16.12 -21.75 -14.65
N ALA A 264 15.00 -22.44 -14.62
CA ALA A 264 14.90 -23.85 -14.18
C ALA A 264 13.64 -24.50 -14.73
N ALA A 265 13.66 -25.83 -14.92
CA ALA A 265 12.50 -26.62 -15.33
C ALA A 265 11.69 -26.00 -16.50
N GLU A 266 12.40 -25.48 -17.50
CA GLU A 266 11.84 -24.82 -18.70
C GLU A 266 11.08 -23.49 -18.40
N GLY A 267 11.20 -22.94 -17.18
CA GLY A 267 10.60 -21.67 -16.76
C GLY A 267 11.61 -20.63 -16.27
N LYS A 268 11.16 -19.37 -16.25
CA LYS A 268 11.90 -18.25 -15.65
C LYS A 268 11.30 -17.91 -14.31
N PHE A 269 12.15 -17.81 -13.29
CA PHE A 269 11.76 -17.51 -11.92
C PHE A 269 12.35 -16.18 -11.48
N ALA A 270 11.53 -15.38 -10.79
CA ALA A 270 11.95 -14.09 -10.26
C ALA A 270 12.78 -14.24 -8.98
N ALA A 271 13.51 -13.20 -8.61
CA ALA A 271 14.06 -13.07 -7.27
C ALA A 271 12.94 -13.21 -6.22
N GLY A 272 13.26 -13.83 -5.08
CA GLY A 272 12.28 -14.18 -4.05
C GLY A 272 11.55 -15.50 -4.27
N SER A 273 11.74 -16.18 -5.42
CA SER A 273 11.13 -17.50 -5.65
C SER A 273 11.62 -18.52 -4.62
N PHE A 274 10.69 -19.31 -4.10
CA PHE A 274 10.99 -20.29 -3.06
C PHE A 274 11.60 -21.56 -3.66
N LEU A 275 12.66 -22.04 -3.05
CA LEU A 275 13.36 -23.27 -3.39
C LEU A 275 13.26 -24.22 -2.21
N LEU A 276 12.71 -25.42 -2.46
CA LEU A 276 12.56 -26.47 -1.47
C LEU A 276 13.35 -27.72 -1.93
N PRO A 277 14.65 -27.82 -1.58
CA PRO A 277 15.46 -28.99 -1.93
C PRO A 277 14.89 -30.26 -1.28
N ALA A 278 14.70 -31.32 -2.06
CA ALA A 278 14.08 -32.56 -1.57
C ALA A 278 14.96 -33.31 -0.58
N ASP A 279 16.29 -33.21 -0.73
CA ASP A 279 17.28 -33.85 0.14
C ASP A 279 17.49 -33.14 1.49
N ALA A 280 17.11 -31.87 1.56
CA ALA A 280 17.15 -31.07 2.78
C ALA A 280 15.88 -31.19 3.65
N ASN A 281 14.87 -31.90 3.17
CA ASN A 281 13.54 -31.98 3.76
C ASN A 281 13.07 -33.44 3.97
N SER A 282 11.95 -33.59 4.67
CA SER A 282 11.29 -34.87 4.92
C SER A 282 10.83 -35.54 3.61
N PRO A 283 10.84 -36.90 3.52
CA PRO A 283 10.26 -37.64 2.40
C PRO A 283 8.80 -37.31 2.10
N ASP A 284 8.06 -36.83 3.09
CA ASP A 284 6.63 -36.46 2.97
C ASP A 284 6.42 -35.03 2.42
N LEU A 285 7.50 -34.31 2.10
CA LEU A 285 7.46 -32.93 1.59
C LEU A 285 6.45 -32.75 0.45
N GLU A 286 6.49 -33.64 -0.55
CA GLU A 286 5.63 -33.54 -1.72
C GLU A 286 4.15 -33.60 -1.35
N THR A 287 3.77 -34.49 -0.44
CA THR A 287 2.39 -34.63 0.01
C THR A 287 1.90 -33.38 0.74
N HIS A 288 2.70 -32.86 1.68
CA HIS A 288 2.36 -31.66 2.41
C HIS A 288 2.30 -30.42 1.50
N LEU A 289 3.27 -30.32 0.58
CA LEU A 289 3.33 -29.22 -0.38
C LEU A 289 2.16 -29.27 -1.36
N GLN A 290 1.80 -30.45 -1.86
CA GLN A 290 0.66 -30.64 -2.76
C GLN A 290 -0.67 -30.22 -2.09
N GLN A 291 -0.86 -30.59 -0.84
CA GLN A 291 -2.04 -30.19 -0.07
C GLN A 291 -2.08 -28.67 0.15
N ALA A 292 -1.00 -28.11 0.70
CA ALA A 292 -0.90 -26.69 0.99
C ALA A 292 -1.07 -25.82 -0.28
N ALA A 293 -0.44 -26.21 -1.37
CA ALA A 293 -0.51 -25.50 -2.64
C ALA A 293 -1.93 -25.49 -3.23
N ARG A 294 -2.65 -26.62 -3.15
CA ARG A 294 -4.05 -26.69 -3.61
C ARG A 294 -4.97 -25.81 -2.77
N GLU A 295 -4.82 -25.85 -1.45
CA GLU A 295 -5.67 -25.07 -0.54
C GLU A 295 -5.41 -23.56 -0.66
N LEU A 296 -4.17 -23.16 -0.90
CA LEU A 296 -3.77 -21.76 -1.04
C LEU A 296 -3.84 -21.24 -2.48
N GLY A 297 -4.11 -22.11 -3.48
CA GLY A 297 -4.16 -21.74 -4.88
C GLY A 297 -2.78 -21.44 -5.48
N ILE A 298 -1.72 -22.12 -5.02
CA ILE A 298 -0.32 -21.90 -5.44
C ILE A 298 0.08 -22.98 -6.44
N GLU A 299 0.81 -22.58 -7.49
CA GLU A 299 1.48 -23.50 -8.41
C GLU A 299 2.88 -23.82 -7.92
N VAL A 300 3.26 -25.09 -7.99
CA VAL A 300 4.58 -25.58 -7.58
C VAL A 300 5.20 -26.35 -8.75
N VAL A 301 6.37 -25.97 -9.17
CA VAL A 301 7.09 -26.61 -10.26
C VAL A 301 8.15 -27.56 -9.68
N SER A 302 8.15 -28.83 -10.13
CA SER A 302 9.18 -29.79 -9.74
C SER A 302 10.39 -29.72 -10.68
N ALA A 303 11.62 -29.80 -10.15
CA ALA A 303 12.87 -29.74 -10.88
C ALA A 303 13.78 -30.94 -10.58
N VAL A 304 14.50 -31.40 -11.60
CA VAL A 304 15.47 -32.54 -11.48
C VAL A 304 16.83 -32.11 -10.92
N GLN A 305 17.04 -30.82 -10.74
CA GLN A 305 18.25 -30.25 -10.17
C GLN A 305 17.88 -29.11 -9.23
N VAL A 306 18.68 -28.91 -8.19
CA VAL A 306 18.57 -27.69 -7.36
C VAL A 306 19.19 -26.55 -8.15
N PRO A 307 18.46 -25.44 -8.39
CA PRO A 307 18.99 -24.31 -9.14
C PRO A 307 20.27 -23.75 -8.47
N THR A 308 21.25 -23.42 -9.31
CA THR A 308 22.49 -22.77 -8.86
C THR A 308 22.26 -21.26 -8.91
N VAL A 309 21.76 -20.70 -7.82
CA VAL A 309 21.47 -19.28 -7.65
C VAL A 309 21.81 -18.85 -6.22
N ALA A 310 22.22 -17.59 -6.04
CA ALA A 310 22.37 -17.00 -4.70
C ALA A 310 21.03 -17.09 -3.97
N ARG A 311 21.06 -17.55 -2.73
CA ARG A 311 19.84 -17.78 -1.95
C ARG A 311 20.14 -17.75 -0.44
N HIS A 312 19.14 -17.40 0.34
CA HIS A 312 19.18 -17.50 1.81
C HIS A 312 17.99 -18.35 2.31
N GLU A 313 18.11 -18.88 3.50
CA GLU A 313 17.04 -19.64 4.14
C GLU A 313 15.99 -18.70 4.71
N LEU A 314 14.72 -18.94 4.42
CA LEU A 314 13.60 -18.20 5.00
C LEU A 314 13.27 -18.72 6.39
N ALA A 315 13.44 -17.88 7.40
CA ALA A 315 13.00 -18.18 8.75
C ALA A 315 11.45 -18.14 8.89
N VAL A 316 10.96 -18.45 10.07
CA VAL A 316 9.55 -18.27 10.48
C VAL A 316 9.54 -17.24 11.61
N PRO A 317 9.48 -15.94 11.29
CA PRO A 317 9.62 -14.91 12.30
C PRO A 317 8.45 -14.87 13.27
N ARG A 318 8.74 -14.53 14.53
CA ARG A 318 7.76 -14.23 15.57
C ARG A 318 7.34 -12.76 15.41
N ILE A 319 6.08 -12.54 15.11
CA ILE A 319 5.54 -11.23 14.79
C ILE A 319 4.79 -10.67 15.99
N ALA A 320 5.11 -9.43 16.39
CA ALA A 320 4.27 -8.62 17.25
C ALA A 320 3.50 -7.60 16.41
N LEU A 321 2.22 -7.43 16.67
CA LEU A 321 1.40 -6.34 16.13
C LEU A 321 1.12 -5.36 17.28
N LEU A 322 1.78 -4.20 17.19
CA LEU A 322 1.70 -3.13 18.19
C LEU A 322 0.42 -2.31 17.98
N HIS A 323 -0.33 -2.12 19.05
CA HIS A 323 -1.51 -1.26 19.07
C HIS A 323 -1.43 -0.20 20.17
N THR A 324 -2.22 0.85 20.01
CA THR A 324 -2.55 1.82 21.04
C THR A 324 -4.01 1.62 21.48
N TRP A 325 -4.38 2.08 22.69
CA TRP A 325 -5.73 1.84 23.23
C TRP A 325 -6.82 2.69 22.57
N THR A 326 -6.46 3.76 21.89
CA THR A 326 -7.41 4.75 21.34
C THR A 326 -7.45 4.81 19.83
N SER A 327 -6.52 4.15 19.13
CA SER A 327 -6.40 4.20 17.68
C SER A 327 -6.29 2.80 17.08
N THR A 328 -7.42 2.07 17.04
CA THR A 328 -7.48 0.65 16.72
C THR A 328 -8.04 0.32 15.34
N GLN A 329 -8.45 1.32 14.54
CA GLN A 329 -9.07 1.07 13.24
C GLN A 329 -8.10 0.45 12.24
N ASN A 330 -6.93 1.06 12.06
CA ASN A 330 -5.94 0.58 11.09
C ASN A 330 -5.34 -0.76 11.51
N GLU A 331 -5.04 -0.94 12.81
CA GLU A 331 -4.50 -2.21 13.29
C GLU A 331 -5.50 -3.36 13.08
N GLY A 332 -6.80 -3.11 13.17
CA GLY A 332 -7.83 -4.09 12.87
C GLY A 332 -7.78 -4.58 11.42
N TRP A 333 -7.43 -3.70 10.46
CA TRP A 333 -7.23 -4.11 9.08
C TRP A 333 -5.96 -4.96 8.89
N PHE A 334 -4.90 -4.67 9.64
CA PHE A 334 -3.69 -5.50 9.66
C PHE A 334 -3.97 -6.87 10.27
N ARG A 335 -4.71 -6.93 11.38
CA ARG A 335 -5.13 -8.20 11.98
C ARG A 335 -5.89 -9.04 10.98
N LEU A 336 -6.94 -8.48 10.37
CA LEU A 336 -7.73 -9.18 9.36
C LEU A 336 -6.86 -9.64 8.18
N GLY A 337 -5.91 -8.81 7.72
CA GLY A 337 -4.98 -9.15 6.64
C GLY A 337 -4.08 -10.33 6.98
N LEU A 338 -3.49 -10.33 8.17
CA LEU A 338 -2.64 -11.41 8.66
C LEU A 338 -3.43 -12.71 8.89
N GLU A 339 -4.61 -12.62 9.51
CA GLU A 339 -5.50 -13.76 9.76
C GLU A 339 -5.97 -14.43 8.46
N GLU A 340 -6.41 -13.66 7.46
CA GLU A 340 -6.84 -14.19 6.16
C GLU A 340 -5.69 -14.79 5.33
N THR A 341 -4.46 -14.31 5.54
CA THR A 341 -3.27 -14.90 4.89
C THR A 341 -2.70 -16.08 5.64
N GLY A 342 -3.17 -16.35 6.86
CA GLY A 342 -2.67 -17.43 7.71
C GLY A 342 -1.31 -17.13 8.33
N VAL A 343 -0.99 -15.86 8.55
CA VAL A 343 0.25 -15.39 9.19
C VAL A 343 -0.03 -15.11 10.67
N PRO A 344 0.52 -15.90 11.60
CA PRO A 344 0.29 -15.70 13.03
C PRO A 344 1.02 -14.47 13.56
N TYR A 345 0.45 -13.83 14.57
CA TYR A 345 1.03 -12.69 15.25
C TYR A 345 0.64 -12.70 16.74
N THR A 346 1.43 -12.02 17.55
CA THR A 346 1.09 -11.69 18.94
C THR A 346 0.62 -10.24 19.00
N TYR A 347 -0.56 -10.00 19.55
CA TYR A 347 -1.12 -8.66 19.72
C TYR A 347 -0.57 -8.04 20.99
N ILE A 348 0.15 -6.92 20.89
CA ILE A 348 0.80 -6.26 22.02
C ILE A 348 0.45 -4.77 22.09
N SER A 349 0.27 -4.27 23.31
CA SER A 349 0.00 -2.86 23.53
C SER A 349 1.27 -2.03 23.73
N ASP A 350 1.11 -0.72 23.64
CA ASP A 350 2.12 0.26 24.03
C ASP A 350 2.65 0.05 25.47
N THR A 351 1.77 -0.42 26.37
CA THR A 351 2.15 -0.79 27.74
C THR A 351 3.11 -1.96 27.80
N VAL A 352 2.89 -3.00 26.96
CA VAL A 352 3.81 -4.15 26.87
C VAL A 352 5.17 -3.67 26.40
N VAL A 353 5.23 -2.87 25.34
CA VAL A 353 6.50 -2.31 24.83
C VAL A 353 7.22 -1.48 25.89
N ARG A 354 6.50 -0.65 26.64
CA ARG A 354 7.06 0.17 27.72
C ARG A 354 7.64 -0.66 28.85
N THR A 355 7.03 -1.81 29.17
CA THR A 355 7.38 -2.59 30.37
C THR A 355 8.26 -3.81 30.09
N THR A 356 8.54 -4.12 28.82
CA THR A 356 9.35 -5.28 28.40
C THR A 356 10.69 -4.81 27.84
N PRO A 357 11.80 -4.86 28.62
CA PRO A 357 13.10 -4.38 28.16
C PRO A 357 13.71 -5.22 27.00
N ASN A 358 13.48 -6.55 27.00
CA ASN A 358 14.13 -7.48 26.07
C ASN A 358 13.15 -7.97 25.00
N LEU A 359 12.54 -7.08 24.24
CA LEU A 359 11.56 -7.43 23.18
C LEU A 359 12.13 -8.43 22.16
N ARG A 360 13.45 -8.41 21.93
CA ARG A 360 14.11 -9.31 20.96
C ARG A 360 14.09 -10.79 21.39
N GLU A 361 13.96 -11.08 22.66
CA GLU A 361 13.81 -12.45 23.15
C GLU A 361 12.45 -13.07 22.74
N GLU A 362 11.43 -12.24 22.59
CA GLU A 362 10.06 -12.68 22.28
C GLU A 362 9.72 -12.53 20.81
N PHE A 363 10.23 -11.49 20.14
CA PHE A 363 9.83 -11.13 18.77
C PHE A 363 11.02 -10.94 17.84
N ASP A 364 10.78 -11.17 16.56
CA ASP A 364 11.71 -10.94 15.45
C ASP A 364 11.29 -9.70 14.65
N VAL A 365 9.98 -9.46 14.54
CA VAL A 365 9.39 -8.34 13.81
C VAL A 365 8.31 -7.68 14.65
N ILE A 366 8.33 -6.35 14.73
CA ILE A 366 7.26 -5.54 15.32
C ILE A 366 6.62 -4.71 14.23
N LEU A 367 5.34 -4.96 13.95
CA LEU A 367 4.51 -4.17 13.04
C LEU A 367 3.80 -3.07 13.81
N PHE A 368 3.87 -1.82 13.34
CA PHE A 368 3.14 -0.71 13.91
C PHE A 368 2.26 -0.03 12.86
N PRO A 369 0.98 -0.41 12.78
CA PRO A 369 0.02 0.18 11.85
C PRO A 369 -0.16 1.69 12.04
N PRO A 370 -0.73 2.40 11.02
CA PRO A 370 -1.04 3.83 11.16
C PRO A 370 -1.94 4.11 12.35
N THR A 371 -1.66 5.18 13.07
CA THR A 371 -2.49 5.67 14.18
C THR A 371 -3.10 7.03 13.83
N PHE A 372 -4.11 7.46 14.60
CA PHE A 372 -4.62 8.84 14.54
C PHE A 372 -3.94 9.75 15.57
N SER A 373 -3.03 9.19 16.38
CA SER A 373 -2.30 9.88 17.44
C SER A 373 -1.08 10.60 16.89
N ASP A 374 -0.82 11.79 17.37
CA ASP A 374 0.45 12.49 17.15
C ASP A 374 1.58 11.87 18.01
N LEU A 375 2.83 12.32 17.81
CA LEU A 375 3.98 11.80 18.55
C LEU A 375 3.83 11.98 20.06
N ARG A 376 3.28 13.12 20.50
CA ARG A 376 3.06 13.38 21.92
C ARG A 376 2.05 12.40 22.52
N GLU A 377 0.97 12.11 21.81
CA GLU A 377 -0.04 11.15 22.24
C GLU A 377 0.53 9.72 22.25
N LEU A 378 1.37 9.36 21.27
CA LEU A 378 2.05 8.06 21.25
C LEU A 378 2.97 7.87 22.46
N LEU A 379 3.69 8.93 22.88
CA LEU A 379 4.60 8.87 24.01
C LEU A 379 3.87 8.97 25.35
N ALA A 380 2.97 9.93 25.50
CA ALA A 380 2.31 10.23 26.77
C ALA A 380 1.05 9.39 27.00
N GLY A 381 0.47 8.84 25.93
CA GLY A 381 -0.79 8.12 25.97
C GLY A 381 -1.97 9.01 26.35
N PHE A 382 -3.01 8.39 26.87
CA PHE A 382 -4.19 9.11 27.30
C PHE A 382 -3.87 10.04 28.49
N PRO A 383 -4.28 11.31 28.46
CA PRO A 383 -3.92 12.26 29.51
C PRO A 383 -4.61 11.92 30.84
N LYS A 384 -3.94 12.23 31.96
CA LYS A 384 -4.56 12.19 33.27
C LYS A 384 -5.72 13.16 33.33
N ARG A 385 -6.85 12.70 33.81
CA ARG A 385 -8.01 13.57 34.07
C ARG A 385 -7.92 14.13 35.46
N ILE A 386 -7.64 15.41 35.55
CA ILE A 386 -7.62 16.12 36.85
C ILE A 386 -9.04 16.62 37.16
N LEU A 387 -9.54 16.27 38.32
CA LEU A 387 -10.81 16.73 38.82
C LEU A 387 -10.74 18.20 39.28
N PRO A 388 -11.88 18.90 39.47
CA PRO A 388 -11.90 20.30 39.92
C PRO A 388 -11.21 20.56 41.26
N ASP A 389 -11.08 19.55 42.09
CA ASP A 389 -10.38 19.59 43.36
C ASP A 389 -8.85 19.37 43.26
N GLY A 390 -8.34 19.20 42.03
CA GLY A 390 -6.92 18.98 41.77
C GLY A 390 -6.47 17.51 41.90
N THR A 391 -7.36 16.58 42.20
CA THR A 391 -7.04 15.15 42.30
C THR A 391 -7.10 14.47 40.92
N ASP A 392 -6.31 13.40 40.74
CA ASP A 392 -6.42 12.53 39.54
C ASP A 392 -7.71 11.69 39.66
N ALA A 393 -8.51 11.66 38.60
CA ALA A 393 -9.72 10.84 38.52
C ALA A 393 -9.45 9.32 38.61
N GLY A 394 -8.18 8.93 38.62
CA GLY A 394 -7.74 7.54 38.69
C GLY A 394 -7.53 6.88 37.31
N PRO A 395 -7.19 5.59 37.33
CA PRO A 395 -6.93 4.83 36.12
C PRO A 395 -8.17 4.69 35.23
N ILE A 396 -7.95 4.52 33.92
CA ILE A 396 -8.99 4.26 32.94
C ILE A 396 -8.84 2.80 32.49
N PRO A 397 -9.61 1.87 33.07
CA PRO A 397 -9.48 0.46 32.75
C PRO A 397 -10.10 0.13 31.39
N TRP A 398 -9.42 -0.75 30.64
CA TRP A 398 -9.93 -1.42 29.45
C TRP A 398 -9.99 -2.91 29.75
N GLN A 399 -11.03 -3.34 30.42
CA GLN A 399 -11.20 -4.73 30.85
C GLN A 399 -12.67 -5.07 31.01
N LYS A 400 -12.97 -6.37 31.06
CA LYS A 400 -14.32 -6.86 31.29
C LYS A 400 -14.87 -6.38 32.62
N SER A 401 -16.12 -5.89 32.61
CA SER A 401 -16.89 -5.51 33.81
C SER A 401 -18.39 -5.78 33.58
N GLU A 402 -19.19 -5.57 34.63
CA GLU A 402 -20.65 -5.66 34.48
C GLU A 402 -21.21 -4.65 33.49
N ILE A 403 -20.60 -3.48 33.37
CA ILE A 403 -21.02 -2.41 32.45
C ILE A 403 -20.41 -2.64 31.03
N THR A 404 -19.26 -3.25 30.95
CA THR A 404 -18.50 -3.49 29.72
C THR A 404 -18.21 -4.99 29.53
N PRO A 405 -19.23 -5.84 29.35
CA PRO A 405 -19.05 -7.30 29.37
C PRO A 405 -18.25 -7.86 28.17
N ASN A 406 -18.10 -7.05 27.13
CA ASN A 406 -17.39 -7.43 25.89
C ASN A 406 -15.99 -6.81 25.77
N TRP A 407 -15.55 -6.00 26.75
CA TRP A 407 -14.19 -5.46 26.74
C TRP A 407 -13.18 -6.49 27.22
N GLY A 408 -11.91 -6.31 26.87
CA GLY A 408 -10.83 -7.23 27.28
C GLY A 408 -10.79 -8.57 26.55
N GLY A 409 -11.56 -8.76 25.46
CA GLY A 409 -11.61 -10.03 24.74
C GLY A 409 -10.37 -10.33 23.89
N ILE A 410 -9.59 -9.31 23.53
CA ILE A 410 -8.40 -9.42 22.68
C ILE A 410 -7.16 -9.00 23.46
N ASP A 411 -7.22 -7.86 24.15
CA ASP A 411 -6.21 -7.37 25.07
C ASP A 411 -6.89 -6.58 26.18
N GLU A 412 -6.28 -6.53 27.36
CA GLU A 412 -6.83 -5.82 28.51
C GLU A 412 -5.74 -5.11 29.31
N THR A 413 -6.12 -4.01 29.94
CA THR A 413 -5.25 -3.26 30.85
C THR A 413 -6.08 -2.64 31.98
N PRO A 414 -5.52 -2.54 33.20
CA PRO A 414 -6.14 -1.78 34.26
C PRO A 414 -6.09 -0.26 34.02
N ASP A 415 -5.23 0.22 33.10
CA ASP A 415 -5.09 1.65 32.79
C ASP A 415 -4.55 1.85 31.36
N ILE A 416 -5.33 2.51 30.51
CA ILE A 416 -4.93 2.85 29.13
C ILE A 416 -4.02 4.08 29.03
N ARG A 417 -3.70 4.72 30.16
CA ARG A 417 -2.85 5.92 30.19
C ARG A 417 -1.37 5.54 30.14
N GLY A 418 -0.55 6.46 29.65
CA GLY A 418 0.91 6.40 29.75
C GLY A 418 1.64 6.12 28.43
N GLY A 419 0.97 5.66 27.39
CA GLY A 419 1.55 5.46 26.05
C GLY A 419 2.83 4.60 26.05
N LEU A 420 3.65 4.77 25.02
CA LEU A 420 4.96 4.10 24.91
C LEU A 420 5.97 4.62 25.95
N GLY A 421 5.88 5.89 26.34
CA GLY A 421 6.92 6.53 27.17
C GLY A 421 8.30 6.53 26.47
N PHE A 422 9.30 7.13 27.10
CA PHE A 422 10.68 7.05 26.61
C PHE A 422 11.30 5.68 26.84
N ASP A 423 10.87 4.93 27.85
CA ASP A 423 11.32 3.56 28.08
C ASP A 423 10.92 2.67 26.91
N GLY A 424 9.66 2.74 26.44
CA GLY A 424 9.21 1.99 25.28
C GLY A 424 9.97 2.32 24.01
N VAL A 425 10.30 3.60 23.78
CA VAL A 425 11.15 4.01 22.65
C VAL A 425 12.56 3.43 22.77
N THR A 426 13.13 3.43 23.99
CA THR A 426 14.44 2.83 24.26
C THR A 426 14.43 1.33 24.02
N HIS A 427 13.37 0.64 24.42
CA HIS A 427 13.22 -0.80 24.20
C HIS A 427 13.05 -1.13 22.70
N LEU A 428 12.29 -0.31 21.94
CA LEU A 428 12.19 -0.45 20.48
C LEU A 428 13.54 -0.22 19.80
N LYS A 429 14.28 0.79 20.23
CA LYS A 429 15.63 1.03 19.70
C LYS A 429 16.55 -0.16 19.95
N GLN A 430 16.60 -0.64 21.19
CA GLN A 430 17.40 -1.80 21.57
C GLN A 430 16.96 -3.06 20.81
N PHE A 431 15.64 -3.26 20.62
CA PHE A 431 15.09 -4.36 19.83
C PHE A 431 15.67 -4.38 18.41
N VAL A 432 15.73 -3.22 17.75
CA VAL A 432 16.29 -3.11 16.39
C VAL A 432 17.80 -3.30 16.42
N GLU A 433 18.51 -2.63 17.33
CA GLU A 433 19.98 -2.77 17.46
C GLU A 433 20.40 -4.25 17.70
N ASP A 434 19.55 -5.04 18.34
CA ASP A 434 19.76 -6.47 18.60
C ASP A 434 19.31 -7.39 17.44
N GLY A 435 18.96 -6.84 16.29
CA GLY A 435 18.64 -7.59 15.08
C GLY A 435 17.15 -7.84 14.87
N GLY A 436 16.28 -7.07 15.52
CA GLY A 436 14.85 -7.04 15.22
C GLY A 436 14.50 -6.13 14.04
N VAL A 437 13.35 -6.33 13.44
CA VAL A 437 12.83 -5.46 12.39
C VAL A 437 11.60 -4.70 12.88
N PHE A 438 11.67 -3.38 12.90
CA PHE A 438 10.57 -2.51 13.25
C PHE A 438 9.95 -1.92 11.99
N ILE A 439 8.65 -2.15 11.77
CA ILE A 439 7.91 -1.75 10.57
C ILE A 439 6.77 -0.80 10.94
N PRO A 440 7.04 0.50 11.09
CA PRO A 440 6.02 1.51 11.24
C PRO A 440 5.42 1.89 9.89
N VAL A 441 4.11 2.13 9.85
CA VAL A 441 3.36 2.42 8.62
C VAL A 441 2.63 3.76 8.73
N GLY A 442 2.67 4.56 7.68
CA GLY A 442 1.95 5.83 7.59
C GLY A 442 2.33 6.78 8.74
N SER A 443 1.33 7.26 9.47
CA SER A 443 1.55 8.19 10.60
C SER A 443 2.43 7.64 11.73
N SER A 444 2.51 6.33 11.91
CA SER A 444 3.36 5.74 12.94
C SER A 444 4.86 5.89 12.64
N THR A 445 5.23 6.24 11.41
CA THR A 445 6.62 6.52 11.02
C THR A 445 7.20 7.77 11.67
N HIS A 446 6.36 8.69 12.16
CA HIS A 446 6.82 9.84 12.95
C HIS A 446 7.60 9.41 14.19
N LEU A 447 7.22 8.28 14.81
CA LEU A 447 7.91 7.79 16.02
C LEU A 447 9.41 7.55 15.79
N PRO A 448 9.86 6.67 14.87
CA PRO A 448 11.28 6.45 14.67
C PRO A 448 11.99 7.63 13.99
N VAL A 449 11.33 8.37 13.11
CA VAL A 449 11.96 9.48 12.38
C VAL A 449 12.24 10.67 13.30
N GLU A 450 11.28 11.09 14.13
CA GLU A 450 11.42 12.26 14.98
C GLU A 450 12.21 11.96 16.26
N LEU A 451 12.32 10.69 16.67
CA LEU A 451 13.08 10.28 17.86
C LEU A 451 14.48 9.71 17.55
N GLY A 452 14.95 9.87 16.30
CA GLY A 452 16.33 9.57 15.93
C GLY A 452 16.67 8.08 15.85
N LEU A 453 15.69 7.22 15.48
CA LEU A 453 15.97 5.84 15.10
C LEU A 453 16.34 5.73 13.61
N THR A 454 16.18 6.80 12.85
CA THR A 454 16.44 6.85 11.40
C THR A 454 17.05 8.21 11.04
N ASP A 455 18.30 8.44 11.42
CA ASP A 455 18.99 9.76 11.30
C ASP A 455 19.01 10.34 9.88
N SER A 456 18.89 9.49 8.87
CA SER A 456 19.02 9.87 7.46
C SER A 456 17.69 10.05 6.74
N VAL A 457 16.58 9.96 7.47
CA VAL A 457 15.22 10.12 6.92
C VAL A 457 14.50 11.25 7.65
N THR A 458 13.85 12.11 6.89
CA THR A 458 13.00 13.17 7.44
C THR A 458 11.61 13.10 6.83
N ILE A 459 10.62 13.59 7.57
CA ILE A 459 9.25 13.78 7.06
C ILE A 459 9.09 15.26 6.75
N THR A 460 8.79 15.55 5.48
CA THR A 460 8.62 16.92 5.00
C THR A 460 7.15 17.29 4.98
N PRO A 461 6.69 18.31 5.73
CA PRO A 461 5.33 18.80 5.62
C PRO A 461 5.03 19.34 4.23
N LYS A 462 3.93 18.91 3.63
CA LYS A 462 3.48 19.32 2.29
C LYS A 462 2.07 19.92 2.37
N PRO A 463 1.94 21.20 2.75
CA PRO A 463 0.63 21.82 3.02
C PRO A 463 -0.23 21.97 1.76
N GLN A 464 0.37 21.98 0.57
CA GLN A 464 -0.34 22.06 -0.71
C GLN A 464 -0.80 20.69 -1.23
N LEU A 465 -0.23 19.60 -0.73
CA LEU A 465 -0.63 18.26 -1.13
C LEU A 465 -2.03 17.93 -0.59
N GLN A 466 -2.90 17.50 -1.48
CA GLN A 466 -4.21 16.93 -1.15
C GLN A 466 -4.35 15.56 -1.82
N ALA A 467 -4.19 14.52 -1.03
CA ALA A 467 -4.15 13.12 -1.47
C ALA A 467 -4.87 12.23 -0.44
N ARG A 468 -6.20 12.35 -0.40
CA ARG A 468 -7.01 11.69 0.64
C ARG A 468 -7.48 10.32 0.17
N GLY A 469 -6.94 9.26 0.76
CA GLY A 469 -7.35 7.90 0.45
C GLY A 469 -7.39 7.65 -1.05
N ALA A 470 -6.27 7.86 -1.73
CA ALA A 470 -6.14 7.76 -3.17
C ALA A 470 -5.11 6.72 -3.57
N ILE A 471 -5.12 6.34 -4.84
CA ILE A 471 -4.24 5.31 -5.38
C ILE A 471 -3.20 5.95 -6.27
N PHE A 472 -1.93 5.69 -5.96
CA PHE A 472 -0.80 6.19 -6.72
C PHE A 472 0.07 5.05 -7.23
N ARG A 473 0.79 5.32 -8.32
CA ARG A 473 1.81 4.43 -8.82
C ARG A 473 3.10 4.63 -8.01
N ALA A 474 3.66 3.53 -7.54
CA ALA A 474 5.01 3.49 -6.99
C ALA A 474 5.89 2.60 -7.85
N ASN A 475 7.07 3.09 -8.20
CA ASN A 475 8.07 2.35 -8.97
C ASN A 475 9.00 1.61 -8.01
N VAL A 476 9.41 0.41 -8.39
CA VAL A 476 10.43 -0.37 -7.70
C VAL A 476 11.79 0.26 -8.03
N GLU A 477 12.38 0.94 -7.05
CA GLU A 477 13.70 1.59 -7.17
C GLU A 477 14.83 0.57 -7.04
N ASP A 478 14.68 -0.36 -6.10
CA ASP A 478 15.65 -1.43 -5.88
C ASP A 478 15.00 -2.81 -5.92
N ALA A 479 14.98 -3.39 -7.11
CA ALA A 479 14.45 -4.75 -7.36
C ALA A 479 15.28 -5.87 -6.69
N LYS A 480 16.49 -5.57 -6.17
CA LYS A 480 17.32 -6.54 -5.44
C LYS A 480 16.96 -6.59 -3.96
N SER A 481 16.18 -5.63 -3.47
CA SER A 481 15.69 -5.64 -2.09
C SER A 481 14.74 -6.82 -1.88
N PRO A 482 14.92 -7.62 -0.81
CA PRO A 482 13.96 -8.66 -0.46
C PRO A 482 12.52 -8.14 -0.33
N ILE A 483 12.33 -6.89 0.10
CA ILE A 483 11.02 -6.25 0.21
C ILE A 483 10.29 -6.20 -1.14
N ALA A 484 11.03 -6.05 -2.25
CA ALA A 484 10.48 -5.94 -3.61
C ALA A 484 10.31 -7.29 -4.33
N TYR A 485 10.66 -8.42 -3.70
CA TYR A 485 10.58 -9.73 -4.34
C TYR A 485 9.19 -10.03 -4.91
N GLY A 486 9.16 -10.51 -6.15
CA GLY A 486 7.93 -10.87 -6.88
C GLY A 486 7.15 -9.69 -7.45
N TYR A 487 7.60 -8.44 -7.25
CA TYR A 487 7.00 -7.27 -7.86
C TYR A 487 7.61 -6.99 -9.23
N ASP A 488 6.78 -6.39 -10.09
CA ASP A 488 7.19 -5.84 -11.38
C ASP A 488 7.84 -4.45 -11.17
N GLU A 489 8.06 -3.71 -12.27
CA GLU A 489 8.65 -2.36 -12.23
C GLU A 489 7.83 -1.35 -11.42
N SER A 490 6.54 -1.57 -11.25
CA SER A 490 5.67 -0.67 -10.48
C SER A 490 4.47 -1.39 -9.88
N VAL A 491 3.87 -0.78 -8.86
CA VAL A 491 2.66 -1.25 -8.17
C VAL A 491 1.76 -0.08 -7.80
N GLY A 492 0.44 -0.32 -7.81
CA GLY A 492 -0.54 0.62 -7.26
C GLY A 492 -0.54 0.55 -5.73
N VAL A 493 -0.35 1.70 -5.07
CA VAL A 493 -0.33 1.79 -3.61
C VAL A 493 -1.38 2.76 -3.10
N TYR A 494 -1.97 2.45 -1.96
CA TYR A 494 -2.88 3.34 -1.26
C TYR A 494 -2.09 4.32 -0.39
N PHE A 495 -2.42 5.62 -0.50
CA PHE A 495 -1.78 6.67 0.28
C PHE A 495 -2.83 7.67 0.79
N ASN A 496 -2.66 8.11 2.04
CA ASN A 496 -3.58 9.04 2.67
C ASN A 496 -2.83 10.23 3.29
N GLN A 497 -2.52 11.21 2.46
CA GLN A 497 -2.03 12.54 2.80
C GLN A 497 -0.58 12.62 3.31
N ALA A 498 -0.14 11.74 4.18
CA ALA A 498 1.19 11.75 4.81
C ALA A 498 1.59 10.35 5.27
N PRO A 499 2.88 10.08 5.53
CA PRO A 499 4.05 11.00 5.43
C PRO A 499 4.61 11.16 4.01
N VAL A 500 5.33 12.25 3.78
CA VAL A 500 6.20 12.42 2.59
C VAL A 500 7.65 12.41 3.06
N PHE A 501 8.37 11.38 2.68
CA PHE A 501 9.77 11.19 3.11
C PHE A 501 10.77 11.94 2.24
N LYS A 502 11.86 12.35 2.88
CA LYS A 502 13.09 12.78 2.24
C LYS A 502 14.25 12.00 2.84
N VAL A 503 15.18 11.54 2.01
CA VAL A 503 16.38 10.82 2.43
C VAL A 503 17.58 11.74 2.29
N SER A 504 18.41 11.79 3.33
CA SER A 504 19.70 12.45 3.36
C SER A 504 20.81 11.42 3.62
N LEU A 505 22.06 11.81 3.42
CA LEU A 505 23.17 10.94 3.78
C LEU A 505 23.36 10.90 5.30
N PRO A 506 23.70 9.73 5.89
CA PRO A 506 24.02 9.63 7.31
C PRO A 506 25.17 10.57 7.67
N GLY A 507 25.02 11.35 8.76
CA GLY A 507 26.04 12.30 9.23
C GLY A 507 26.20 13.57 8.37
N GLY A 508 25.47 13.68 7.27
CA GLY A 508 25.42 14.90 6.47
C GLY A 508 24.41 15.87 7.07
N GLY A 509 24.88 17.06 7.49
CA GLY A 509 23.97 18.18 7.63
C GLY A 509 23.14 18.29 6.35
N SER A 510 21.84 18.56 6.46
CA SER A 510 21.00 18.81 5.30
C SER A 510 21.71 19.78 4.37
N LEU A 511 21.95 19.38 3.13
CA LEU A 511 22.19 20.35 2.09
C LEU A 511 21.03 21.36 2.22
N PRO A 512 21.31 22.66 2.32
CA PRO A 512 20.23 23.62 2.41
C PRO A 512 19.33 23.34 1.21
N ASP A 513 18.09 22.92 1.49
CA ASP A 513 17.07 22.86 0.47
C ASP A 513 17.08 24.24 -0.19
N GLU A 514 17.05 24.25 -1.51
CA GLU A 514 16.59 25.43 -2.18
C GLU A 514 15.15 25.65 -1.65
N GLU A 515 15.04 26.47 -0.59
CA GLU A 515 13.76 26.97 -0.11
C GLU A 515 13.15 27.77 -1.28
N GLU A 516 12.45 27.04 -2.15
CA GLU A 516 11.45 27.70 -2.98
C GLU A 516 10.42 28.28 -2.02
N GLY A 517 10.51 29.58 -1.78
CA GLY A 517 9.44 30.36 -1.23
C GLY A 517 9.51 30.79 0.23
N ALA A 518 10.58 30.58 0.98
CA ALA A 518 10.80 31.43 2.13
C ALA A 518 11.13 32.84 1.58
N THR A 519 10.14 33.71 1.60
CA THR A 519 10.39 35.16 1.48
C THR A 519 11.35 35.53 2.61
N ARG A 520 12.65 35.46 2.34
CA ARG A 520 13.62 36.13 3.18
C ARG A 520 13.13 37.57 3.33
N PRO A 521 13.04 38.11 4.54
CA PRO A 521 12.77 39.51 4.68
C PRO A 521 13.72 40.20 3.74
N SER A 522 13.21 40.92 2.76
CA SER A 522 14.03 41.67 1.85
C SER A 522 14.71 42.76 2.68
N GLY A 523 15.89 42.46 3.19
CA GLY A 523 16.71 43.35 3.97
C GLY A 523 17.30 44.50 3.12
N ARG A 524 16.55 45.00 2.19
CA ARG A 524 16.83 46.29 1.59
C ARG A 524 16.22 47.33 2.49
N GLY A 525 17.06 47.91 3.34
CA GLY A 525 16.76 49.15 3.98
C GLY A 525 16.19 50.10 2.94
N SER A 526 15.02 50.62 3.17
CA SER A 526 14.50 51.71 2.34
C SER A 526 15.28 53.01 2.64
N LYS A 527 15.23 53.97 1.75
CA LYS A 527 15.82 55.31 2.02
C LYS A 527 15.24 55.95 3.29
N THR A 528 14.17 55.39 3.82
CA THR A 528 13.44 55.82 5.02
C THR A 528 13.79 55.04 6.28
N ASP A 529 14.59 53.95 6.17
CA ASP A 529 15.07 53.16 7.33
C ASP A 529 16.55 52.77 7.13
N PRO A 530 17.47 53.68 7.50
CA PRO A 530 18.91 53.52 7.29
C PRO A 530 19.57 52.53 8.29
N ASP A 531 18.90 52.12 9.33
CA ASP A 531 19.48 51.26 10.40
C ASP A 531 19.43 49.76 10.08
N ILE A 532 18.84 49.35 8.96
CA ILE A 532 18.90 47.98 8.51
C ILE A 532 20.24 47.71 7.85
N PRO A 533 21.09 46.76 8.35
CA PRO A 533 22.37 46.42 7.74
C PRO A 533 22.25 46.07 6.27
N GLN A 534 22.95 46.80 5.41
CA GLN A 534 22.97 46.54 3.97
C GLN A 534 23.90 45.34 3.72
N GLY A 535 23.34 44.14 3.50
CA GLY A 535 24.12 43.00 3.01
C GLY A 535 24.63 43.25 1.58
N ARG A 536 25.81 42.71 1.25
CA ARG A 536 26.26 42.67 -0.14
C ARG A 536 25.27 41.90 -0.99
N THR A 537 25.02 42.35 -2.21
CA THR A 537 24.20 41.64 -3.18
C THR A 537 24.83 40.26 -3.41
N TRP A 538 24.15 39.20 -2.96
CA TRP A 538 24.58 37.85 -3.25
C TRP A 538 24.14 37.50 -4.68
N THR A 539 25.10 37.16 -5.53
CA THR A 539 24.85 36.58 -6.86
C THR A 539 24.87 35.07 -6.71
N ARG A 540 23.80 34.41 -7.07
CA ARG A 540 23.69 32.96 -7.10
C ARG A 540 24.83 32.41 -7.96
N PRO A 541 25.67 31.46 -7.47
CA PRO A 541 26.60 30.76 -8.32
C PRO A 541 25.86 30.05 -9.44
N GLU A 542 26.39 30.06 -10.65
CA GLU A 542 25.80 29.24 -11.72
C GLU A 542 25.73 27.79 -11.27
N PRO A 543 24.57 27.12 -11.45
CA PRO A 543 24.45 25.70 -11.13
C PRO A 543 25.53 24.93 -11.92
N PRO A 544 26.18 23.94 -11.32
CA PRO A 544 27.10 23.07 -12.04
C PRO A 544 26.38 22.43 -13.22
N PRO A 545 27.07 22.20 -14.37
CA PRO A 545 26.47 21.61 -15.54
C PRO A 545 25.82 20.27 -15.17
N ASP A 546 24.61 20.07 -15.66
CA ASP A 546 23.81 18.86 -15.48
C ASP A 546 24.63 17.63 -15.89
N ARG A 547 25.09 16.86 -14.89
CA ARG A 547 25.75 15.58 -15.13
C ARG A 547 24.68 14.51 -15.14
N SER A 548 24.52 13.85 -16.28
CA SER A 548 23.61 12.72 -16.50
C SER A 548 23.64 11.71 -15.34
N HIS A 549 22.50 11.08 -15.05
CA HIS A 549 22.19 10.24 -13.91
C HIS A 549 23.13 9.07 -13.58
N ALA A 550 24.20 8.85 -14.33
CA ALA A 550 25.09 7.70 -14.17
C ALA A 550 26.14 7.84 -13.05
N GLU A 551 26.54 9.03 -12.66
CA GLU A 551 27.55 9.25 -11.60
C GLU A 551 27.28 10.57 -10.87
N LYS A 552 26.35 10.60 -9.95
CA LYS A 552 26.33 11.65 -8.93
C LYS A 552 27.43 11.36 -7.91
N GLU A 553 28.66 11.75 -8.23
CA GLU A 553 29.66 11.96 -7.18
C GLU A 553 29.09 12.99 -6.19
N LEU A 554 29.20 12.67 -4.91
CA LEU A 554 28.84 13.59 -3.83
C LEU A 554 29.56 14.93 -4.06
N TYR A 555 28.82 15.98 -4.38
CA TYR A 555 29.37 17.31 -4.41
C TYR A 555 29.61 17.79 -2.98
N ILE A 556 30.87 17.79 -2.55
CA ILE A 556 31.28 18.43 -1.30
C ILE A 556 31.67 19.86 -1.65
N ASP A 557 30.98 20.83 -1.08
CA ASP A 557 31.31 22.26 -1.24
C ASP A 557 32.81 22.47 -0.96
N PRO A 558 33.54 23.14 -1.87
CA PRO A 558 34.99 23.39 -1.71
C PRO A 558 35.40 24.01 -0.37
N GLN A 559 34.54 24.78 0.29
CA GLN A 559 34.80 25.33 1.62
C GLN A 559 34.90 24.30 2.73
N TYR A 560 34.30 23.12 2.54
CA TYR A 560 34.32 22.00 3.49
C TYR A 560 35.37 20.93 3.12
N ARG A 561 36.09 21.07 2.00
CA ARG A 561 37.18 20.15 1.63
C ARG A 561 38.37 20.18 2.62
N ALA A 562 38.43 21.21 3.46
CA ALA A 562 39.44 21.27 4.54
C ALA A 562 39.16 20.26 5.67
N PHE A 563 38.01 19.61 5.68
CA PHE A 563 37.67 18.52 6.59
C PHE A 563 37.82 17.16 5.90
N ASP A 564 38.95 16.91 5.25
CA ASP A 564 39.31 15.63 4.59
C ASP A 564 39.27 14.40 5.55
N SER A 565 38.87 14.61 6.80
CA SER A 565 38.76 13.57 7.82
C SER A 565 37.31 13.18 8.18
N ILE A 566 36.28 13.67 7.47
CA ILE A 566 34.94 13.16 7.67
C ILE A 566 34.85 11.84 6.91
N GLU A 567 35.10 10.75 7.60
CA GLU A 567 34.78 9.41 7.10
C GLU A 567 33.28 9.34 6.94
N LEU A 568 32.81 9.39 5.68
CA LEU A 568 31.40 9.09 5.40
C LEU A 568 31.10 7.65 5.84
N PRO A 569 29.94 7.41 6.46
CA PRO A 569 29.53 6.05 6.79
C PRO A 569 29.59 5.16 5.55
N PRO A 570 29.92 3.87 5.71
CA PRO A 570 29.88 2.95 4.58
C PRO A 570 28.53 2.99 3.84
N PRO A 571 28.52 2.89 2.50
CA PRO A 571 27.27 2.88 1.73
C PRO A 571 26.24 1.85 2.18
N ALA A 572 26.67 0.78 2.84
CA ALA A 572 25.80 -0.23 3.44
C ALA A 572 24.90 0.34 4.57
N LEU A 573 25.29 1.46 5.19
CA LEU A 573 24.51 2.14 6.22
C LEU A 573 23.58 3.23 5.65
N TYR A 574 23.62 3.49 4.34
CA TYR A 574 22.72 4.45 3.73
C TYR A 574 21.31 3.90 3.68
N PRO A 575 20.27 4.73 3.88
CA PRO A 575 18.89 4.30 3.70
C PRO A 575 18.67 3.74 2.30
N ARG A 576 18.10 2.55 2.23
CA ARG A 576 17.75 1.89 0.98
C ARG A 576 16.34 2.28 0.57
N VAL A 577 16.19 3.10 -0.45
CA VAL A 577 14.88 3.39 -1.03
C VAL A 577 14.47 2.20 -1.88
N VAL A 578 13.44 1.48 -1.44
CA VAL A 578 12.94 0.27 -2.11
C VAL A 578 11.89 0.63 -3.15
N LEU A 579 10.93 1.46 -2.76
CA LEU A 579 9.90 2.00 -3.65
C LEU A 579 9.89 3.52 -3.60
N ARG A 580 9.57 4.12 -4.75
CA ARG A 580 9.42 5.57 -4.92
C ARG A 580 8.11 5.85 -5.64
N PHE A 581 7.37 6.87 -5.21
CA PHE A 581 6.23 7.37 -5.98
C PHE A 581 6.69 7.76 -7.39
N ALA A 582 5.88 7.45 -8.39
CA ALA A 582 6.23 7.73 -9.79
C ALA A 582 6.36 9.23 -10.06
N ASP A 583 6.94 9.58 -11.22
CA ASP A 583 6.95 10.95 -11.71
C ASP A 583 5.53 11.50 -11.86
N GLU A 584 5.34 12.79 -11.76
CA GLU A 584 4.03 13.47 -11.75
C GLU A 584 3.08 13.00 -12.86
N LYS A 585 3.60 12.83 -14.08
CA LYS A 585 2.79 12.40 -15.25
C LYS A 585 2.21 10.99 -15.14
N ASP A 586 2.84 10.12 -14.34
CA ASP A 586 2.49 8.70 -14.18
C ASP A 586 2.02 8.37 -12.76
N LEU A 587 2.04 9.36 -11.85
CA LEU A 587 1.78 9.20 -10.42
C LEU A 587 0.35 8.76 -10.11
N TRP A 588 -0.61 9.47 -10.69
CA TRP A 588 -2.02 9.32 -10.34
C TRP A 588 -2.64 8.09 -11.02
N ILE A 589 -3.36 7.28 -10.25
CA ILE A 589 -4.16 6.16 -10.75
C ILE A 589 -5.65 6.42 -10.51
N SER A 590 -6.03 6.79 -9.29
CA SER A 590 -7.45 6.97 -8.93
C SER A 590 -7.59 7.78 -7.64
N GLY A 591 -8.65 8.56 -7.54
CA GLY A 591 -8.97 9.35 -6.36
C GLY A 591 -8.44 10.79 -6.44
N MET A 592 -8.37 11.45 -5.28
CA MET A 592 -8.01 12.85 -5.16
C MET A 592 -6.50 13.07 -5.23
N LEU A 593 -6.08 14.00 -6.09
CA LEU A 593 -4.71 14.54 -6.10
C LEU A 593 -4.73 16.01 -6.46
N ALA A 594 -4.21 16.86 -5.56
CA ALA A 594 -3.70 18.18 -5.87
C ALA A 594 -2.33 18.35 -5.22
N GLY A 595 -1.46 19.16 -5.82
CA GLY A 595 -0.07 19.28 -5.37
C GLY A 595 0.75 18.02 -5.70
N GLY A 596 0.49 17.39 -6.84
CA GLY A 596 1.20 16.18 -7.30
C GLY A 596 2.72 16.28 -7.27
N PRO A 597 3.35 17.41 -7.66
CA PRO A 597 4.81 17.62 -7.56
C PRO A 597 5.38 17.41 -6.15
N ASP A 598 4.59 17.65 -5.11
CA ASP A 598 5.02 17.45 -3.72
C ASP A 598 5.18 15.97 -3.33
N LEU A 599 4.51 15.07 -4.03
CA LEU A 599 4.55 13.62 -3.81
C LEU A 599 5.40 12.90 -4.86
N ALA A 600 5.45 13.43 -6.09
CA ALA A 600 6.17 12.81 -7.20
C ALA A 600 7.66 12.61 -6.86
N GLY A 601 8.16 11.40 -7.13
CA GLY A 601 9.54 11.04 -6.85
C GLY A 601 9.91 10.89 -5.37
N ALA A 602 8.99 11.14 -4.42
CA ALA A 602 9.26 10.91 -3.01
C ALA A 602 9.39 9.41 -2.68
N PRO A 603 10.24 9.00 -1.74
CA PRO A 603 10.30 7.61 -1.29
C PRO A 603 8.97 7.14 -0.71
N ALA A 604 8.52 5.95 -1.13
CA ALA A 604 7.31 5.30 -0.62
C ALA A 604 7.63 4.23 0.43
N ILE A 605 8.76 3.50 0.24
CA ILE A 605 9.27 2.52 1.21
C ILE A 605 10.78 2.70 1.34
N ILE A 606 11.24 2.77 2.59
CA ILE A 606 12.65 2.95 2.93
C ILE A 606 13.06 1.89 3.95
N ASP A 607 14.17 1.23 3.72
CA ASP A 607 14.82 0.32 4.65
C ASP A 607 16.09 0.98 5.24
N VAL A 608 16.09 1.18 6.55
CA VAL A 608 17.19 1.82 7.30
C VAL A 608 17.81 0.82 8.24
N SER A 609 19.09 0.53 8.07
CA SER A 609 19.84 -0.32 9.00
C SER A 609 20.11 0.42 10.31
N LEU A 610 19.87 -0.24 11.45
CA LEU A 610 20.17 0.27 12.78
C LEU A 610 20.76 -0.87 13.64
N GLY A 611 22.01 -0.79 14.01
CA GLY A 611 22.70 -1.90 14.69
C GLY A 611 22.76 -3.15 13.80
N ARG A 612 22.16 -4.25 14.26
CA ARG A 612 22.06 -5.52 13.53
C ARG A 612 20.70 -5.72 12.84
N GLY A 613 19.74 -4.81 13.07
CA GLY A 613 18.40 -4.90 12.55
C GLY A 613 18.03 -3.73 11.65
N HIS A 614 16.74 -3.57 11.39
CA HIS A 614 16.23 -2.63 10.41
C HIS A 614 14.99 -1.88 10.91
N VAL A 615 14.86 -0.63 10.49
CA VAL A 615 13.61 0.12 10.54
C VAL A 615 13.09 0.26 9.11
N VAL A 616 11.94 -0.35 8.80
CA VAL A 616 11.35 -0.31 7.46
C VAL A 616 10.15 0.62 7.46
N LEU A 617 10.32 1.79 6.84
CA LEU A 617 9.33 2.87 6.81
C LEU A 617 8.41 2.74 5.61
N PHE A 618 7.10 2.74 5.82
CA PHE A 618 6.09 2.76 4.77
C PHE A 618 5.35 4.09 4.77
N ALA A 619 5.43 4.88 3.69
CA ALA A 619 4.57 6.04 3.49
C ALA A 619 3.14 5.63 3.13
N ASN A 620 3.00 4.62 2.29
CA ASN A 620 1.72 4.03 1.90
C ASN A 620 1.20 3.05 2.95
N ASN A 621 -0.11 2.80 2.97
CA ASN A 621 -0.70 1.76 3.82
C ASN A 621 -0.88 0.46 3.00
N PRO A 622 -0.04 -0.57 3.22
CA PRO A 622 -0.08 -1.80 2.44
C PRO A 622 -1.28 -2.70 2.78
N MET A 623 -1.90 -2.57 3.97
CA MET A 623 -2.99 -3.44 4.44
C MET A 623 -4.25 -2.65 4.79
N TRP A 624 -4.80 -1.90 3.82
CA TRP A 624 -6.01 -1.11 4.00
C TRP A 624 -7.26 -1.87 3.55
N ARG A 625 -8.23 -2.05 4.43
CA ARG A 625 -9.61 -2.56 4.17
C ARG A 625 -9.70 -3.82 3.31
N GLN A 626 -8.68 -4.67 3.27
CA GLN A 626 -8.59 -5.81 2.34
C GLN A 626 -8.63 -5.43 0.84
N GLU A 627 -8.62 -4.15 0.52
CA GLU A 627 -8.61 -3.65 -0.86
C GLU A 627 -7.21 -3.74 -1.46
N THR A 628 -6.18 -3.44 -0.65
CA THR A 628 -4.77 -3.29 -1.06
C THR A 628 -3.99 -4.61 -1.15
N ARG A 629 -4.64 -5.73 -1.43
CA ARG A 629 -4.01 -7.06 -1.43
C ARG A 629 -2.79 -7.17 -2.35
N GLY A 630 -2.72 -6.34 -3.39
CA GLY A 630 -1.58 -6.27 -4.30
C GLY A 630 -0.30 -5.72 -3.64
N SER A 631 -0.39 -4.98 -2.55
CA SER A 631 0.75 -4.44 -1.79
C SER A 631 1.08 -5.20 -0.50
N PHE A 632 0.28 -6.20 -0.10
CA PHE A 632 0.51 -6.98 1.13
C PHE A 632 1.91 -7.59 1.18
N MET A 633 2.39 -8.13 0.04
CA MET A 633 3.70 -8.77 0.00
C MET A 633 4.87 -7.80 0.17
N LEU A 634 4.70 -6.49 -0.03
CA LEU A 634 5.74 -5.52 0.33
C LEU A 634 6.05 -5.60 1.82
N LEU A 635 5.01 -5.65 2.66
CA LEU A 635 5.16 -5.80 4.10
C LEU A 635 5.55 -7.23 4.48
N LEU A 636 4.87 -8.24 3.91
CA LEU A 636 5.13 -9.64 4.24
C LEU A 636 6.52 -10.11 3.79
N ASN A 637 7.07 -9.56 2.70
CA ASN A 637 8.45 -9.80 2.29
C ASN A 637 9.46 -9.23 3.31
N ALA A 638 9.20 -8.02 3.85
CA ALA A 638 10.03 -7.47 4.93
C ALA A 638 9.99 -8.38 6.18
N VAL A 639 8.83 -8.97 6.47
CA VAL A 639 8.65 -9.94 7.56
C VAL A 639 9.41 -11.24 7.28
N LEU A 640 9.18 -11.87 6.13
CA LEU A 640 9.75 -13.19 5.81
C LEU A 640 11.27 -13.18 5.66
N ASN A 641 11.83 -12.04 5.26
CA ASN A 641 13.27 -11.87 5.05
C ASN A 641 13.91 -10.99 6.14
N TYR A 642 13.34 -10.95 7.34
CA TYR A 642 13.72 -10.04 8.41
C TYR A 642 15.21 -10.09 8.78
N ASP A 643 15.84 -11.24 8.65
CA ASP A 643 17.25 -11.51 8.96
C ASP A 643 18.17 -11.42 7.72
N HIS A 644 17.60 -11.08 6.55
CA HIS A 644 18.32 -10.98 5.26
C HIS A 644 17.94 -9.72 4.45
N LEU A 645 17.47 -8.65 5.09
CA LEU A 645 17.10 -7.42 4.40
C LEU A 645 18.28 -6.74 3.68
N ASP A 646 19.51 -7.05 4.09
CA ASP A 646 20.72 -6.61 3.42
C ASP A 646 21.04 -7.38 2.12
N ALA A 647 20.31 -8.46 1.80
CA ALA A 647 20.51 -9.18 0.56
C ALA A 647 20.39 -8.24 -0.65
N GLY A 648 21.29 -8.42 -1.62
CA GLY A 648 21.35 -7.59 -2.82
C GLY A 648 21.84 -6.15 -2.61
N ARG A 649 22.18 -5.70 -1.39
CA ARG A 649 22.88 -4.42 -1.20
C ARG A 649 24.24 -4.47 -1.89
N LYS A 650 24.63 -3.38 -2.57
CA LYS A 650 25.96 -3.25 -3.13
C LYS A 650 26.95 -3.22 -1.95
N ALA A 651 27.84 -4.21 -1.87
CA ALA A 651 28.99 -4.11 -0.99
C ALA A 651 29.77 -2.82 -1.34
N PRO A 652 30.34 -2.10 -0.36
CA PRO A 652 31.19 -0.96 -0.65
C PRO A 652 32.27 -1.44 -1.62
N GLY A 653 32.32 -0.86 -2.81
CA GLY A 653 33.32 -1.20 -3.80
C GLY A 653 34.70 -1.03 -3.16
N VAL A 654 35.42 -2.13 -2.97
CA VAL A 654 36.87 -2.08 -2.78
C VAL A 654 37.38 -1.42 -4.06
N ALA A 655 37.78 -0.15 -3.95
CA ALA A 655 38.43 0.52 -5.05
C ALA A 655 39.59 -0.38 -5.47
N ALA A 656 39.57 -0.87 -6.71
CA ALA A 656 40.63 -1.68 -7.25
C ALA A 656 41.92 -0.84 -7.10
N ALA A 657 42.88 -1.38 -6.34
CA ALA A 657 44.16 -0.73 -6.18
C ALA A 657 44.70 -0.39 -7.58
N PRO A 658 45.20 0.83 -7.82
CA PRO A 658 45.73 1.19 -9.11
C PRO A 658 46.84 0.22 -9.47
N ALA A 659 46.69 -0.43 -10.61
CA ALA A 659 47.73 -1.32 -11.15
C ALA A 659 49.04 -0.51 -11.25
N THR A 660 49.98 -0.83 -10.40
CA THR A 660 51.35 -0.34 -10.51
C THR A 660 51.89 -0.77 -11.87
N LYS A 661 52.15 0.20 -12.76
CA LYS A 661 52.92 0.00 -13.99
C LYS A 661 54.42 -0.09 -13.65
#